data_1235547a73187fca5058f4b050fd1c10
#
_entry.id   1235547a73187fca5058f4b050fd1c10
#
_cell.length_a   1.000
_cell.length_b   1.000
_cell.length_c   1.000
_cell.angle_alpha   90.00
_cell.angle_beta   90.00
_cell.angle_gamma   90.00
#
_symmetry.space_group_name_H-M   'P 1'
#
loop_
_entity.id
_entity.type
_entity.pdbx_description
1 polymer ?
#
loop_
_entity_poly.entity_id
_entity_poly.type
_entity_poly.pdbx_seq_one_letter_code
_entity_poly.pdbx_strand_id
1 'polypeptide(L)'
;MLRGGRFRFKPFPFFVVTDGALKGQARIVRTEVSARVVVMSDFVHPLADSYAGLPGWVLLVALLGTASGFFFYQVQKATRLVLKGASEDRFDSWGLRFKEVLTGWLGQKKVLADPVAGTMHVLMFWGFLMLSTDMFDLASANRFSDGLLEPLGLKWLWNGMVEVGYTMAFFGCTAALTRRVAFTPEKLKGKSQLEGNIILLLIMTITLTSYVVEAGEELSGSEFIGIWVQEAMAPTQGVVNLAYWAHMVAISTFLFLIPVSKHMHLVMALPNVFFHDLRPMGTMLPMATNDDGTAVGLDDLDLESFGAVNYTDLTWRSLIDGWACTSCARCQDACPAYASGKALNPMQIIHDIRNYANEHAPILLSGGMPEEDLIARIGEDAIFACTTCHACVEACPIYIDHVPKLTDARRHLMMERMEFNESVEEVVLPLMSTIENIENEGNPYGIPAHERGDWAEGLDVKVAEPAEYIYFAGCAASFDDRNKKVARDTVSVMKEAGLDVGILGMMETCNGDPARRAGNEYLFQMLAETNLATFEELGVKKIVSSCPHCFHTLGKEYKAFGGEDIEVLHHSQLISTLQRDGKLPAPKHDGEVTYHDPCYLGRIGGVTKAPREIIGGVDAEPARTGEQSFCCGAGGAQMWMEEIVDDDHERVNVIRARELAATGADTVAVGCPFCSTMVTDGLAAIDVDMQVQDVAEMVWAQIKANDAAIKAKKAAAEAPKEAEA
;
A
#
# COMPACT_ATOMS: atom_id res chain seq x y z
N MET A 1 34.64 -22.81 4.63
CA MET A 1 35.97 -22.14 4.85
C MET A 1 35.93 -20.81 4.10
N LEU A 2 35.62 -19.71 4.75
CA LEU A 2 36.06 -18.37 4.36
C LEU A 2 36.00 -17.48 5.59
N ARG A 3 37.15 -16.97 5.98
CA ARG A 3 37.44 -16.28 7.23
C ARG A 3 36.91 -14.86 7.24
N GLY A 4 36.33 -14.44 8.36
CA GLY A 4 35.95 -13.07 8.65
C GLY A 4 37.13 -12.12 8.72
N GLY A 5 37.01 -10.99 8.01
CA GLY A 5 37.87 -9.82 8.14
C GLY A 5 37.17 -8.75 8.95
N ARG A 6 37.62 -8.54 10.18
CA ARG A 6 37.23 -7.38 11.01
C ARG A 6 37.98 -6.15 10.52
N PHE A 7 37.28 -5.17 9.97
CA PHE A 7 37.81 -3.82 9.79
C PHE A 7 37.85 -3.10 11.14
N ARG A 8 39.05 -2.76 11.62
CA ARG A 8 39.26 -1.88 12.76
C ARG A 8 39.33 -0.44 12.27
N PHE A 9 38.38 0.39 12.66
CA PHE A 9 38.51 1.84 12.61
C PHE A 9 39.53 2.29 13.68
N LYS A 10 40.51 3.07 13.26
CA LYS A 10 41.40 3.80 14.21
C LYS A 10 40.68 5.09 14.61
N PRO A 11 40.59 5.41 15.89
CA PRO A 11 40.03 6.69 16.34
C PRO A 11 41.01 7.83 16.09
N PHE A 12 40.50 8.98 15.70
CA PHE A 12 41.21 10.25 15.71
C PHE A 12 41.60 10.63 17.13
N PRO A 13 42.76 11.27 17.36
CA PRO A 13 43.24 11.59 18.70
C PRO A 13 42.48 12.80 19.28
N PHE A 14 41.74 12.57 20.37
CA PHE A 14 41.33 13.65 21.28
C PHE A 14 42.49 14.04 22.15
N PHE A 15 42.84 15.32 22.19
CA PHE A 15 43.79 15.87 23.15
C PHE A 15 43.13 16.01 24.51
N VAL A 16 43.58 15.27 25.47
CA VAL A 16 43.26 15.47 26.90
C VAL A 16 44.34 16.39 27.49
N VAL A 17 43.92 17.55 27.95
CA VAL A 17 44.80 18.44 28.73
C VAL A 17 44.75 18.00 30.20
N THR A 18 45.88 17.49 30.70
CA THR A 18 46.08 17.31 32.14
C THR A 18 46.90 18.47 32.72
N ASP A 19 46.41 19.09 33.79
CA ASP A 19 47.11 20.07 34.58
C ASP A 19 48.40 19.50 35.19
N GLY A 20 49.48 20.26 35.04
CA GLY A 20 50.77 19.98 35.76
C GLY A 20 51.74 21.13 35.57
N ALA A 21 51.88 21.90 36.59
CA ALA A 21 52.75 23.07 36.68
C ALA A 21 54.23 22.75 36.42
N LEU A 22 54.89 23.52 35.50
CA LEU A 22 56.30 23.89 35.64
C LEU A 22 56.62 25.17 34.82
N LYS A 23 57.28 26.10 35.49
CA LYS A 23 57.75 27.38 34.98
C LYS A 23 58.78 27.21 33.84
N GLY A 24 58.54 27.81 32.72
CA GLY A 24 59.53 27.93 31.65
C GLY A 24 58.92 28.77 30.48
N GLN A 25 59.54 29.90 30.17
CA GLN A 25 59.12 30.82 29.13
C GLN A 25 59.02 30.11 27.79
N ALA A 26 57.82 29.77 27.35
CA ALA A 26 57.54 29.39 25.97
C ALA A 26 57.01 30.63 25.23
N ARG A 27 57.79 31.15 24.29
CA ARG A 27 57.37 32.12 23.31
C ARG A 27 56.29 31.44 22.43
N ILE A 28 55.03 31.78 22.66
CA ILE A 28 53.96 31.40 21.77
C ILE A 28 54.14 32.21 20.49
N VAL A 29 54.68 31.57 19.43
CA VAL A 29 54.56 32.07 18.09
C VAL A 29 53.07 31.81 17.72
N ARG A 30 52.24 32.83 17.90
CA ARG A 30 50.93 32.88 17.24
C ARG A 30 51.22 32.97 15.74
N THR A 31 51.20 31.87 15.07
CA THR A 31 50.86 31.89 13.63
C THR A 31 49.39 32.32 13.56
N GLU A 32 49.17 33.61 13.36
CA GLU A 32 47.93 34.08 12.84
C GLU A 32 47.79 33.47 11.43
N VAL A 33 47.06 32.39 11.37
CA VAL A 33 46.39 32.00 10.11
C VAL A 33 45.31 33.09 9.97
N SER A 34 45.69 34.25 9.44
CA SER A 34 44.79 35.21 8.94
C SER A 34 44.09 34.53 7.77
N ALA A 35 42.94 33.90 7.99
CA ALA A 35 41.99 33.65 6.95
C ALA A 35 41.68 35.06 6.37
N ARG A 36 42.29 35.38 5.22
CA ARG A 36 41.84 36.47 4.39
C ARG A 36 40.46 36.08 3.89
N VAL A 37 39.44 36.42 4.65
CA VAL A 37 38.10 36.57 4.11
C VAL A 37 38.23 37.66 3.05
N VAL A 38 38.31 37.27 1.79
CA VAL A 38 38.25 38.19 0.66
C VAL A 38 36.78 38.57 0.54
N VAL A 39 36.33 39.46 1.41
CA VAL A 39 35.05 40.11 1.21
C VAL A 39 35.23 40.95 -0.07
N MET A 40 34.40 40.69 -1.07
CA MET A 40 34.32 41.57 -2.24
C MET A 40 33.73 42.89 -1.73
N SER A 41 34.59 43.87 -1.46
CA SER A 41 34.22 45.17 -0.87
C SER A 41 33.23 45.98 -1.75
N ASP A 42 32.95 45.53 -2.96
CA ASP A 42 32.10 46.16 -3.94
C ASP A 42 31.04 45.20 -4.54
N PHE A 43 30.64 44.17 -3.81
CA PHE A 43 29.60 43.25 -4.29
C PHE A 43 28.27 43.98 -4.46
N VAL A 44 27.76 44.00 -5.69
CA VAL A 44 26.44 44.51 -6.02
C VAL A 44 25.47 43.32 -6.21
N HIS A 45 24.45 43.24 -5.37
CA HIS A 45 23.48 42.20 -5.52
C HIS A 45 22.85 42.26 -6.94
N PRO A 46 22.68 41.11 -7.65
CA PRO A 46 22.21 41.08 -9.04
C PRO A 46 20.87 41.80 -9.29
N LEU A 47 20.02 41.89 -8.27
CA LEU A 47 18.75 42.64 -8.34
C LEU A 47 18.93 44.16 -8.40
N ALA A 48 20.01 44.67 -7.84
CA ALA A 48 20.32 46.12 -7.87
C ALA A 48 21.07 46.54 -9.16
N ASP A 49 21.59 45.55 -9.90
CA ASP A 49 22.25 45.75 -11.19
C ASP A 49 21.23 45.99 -12.32
N SER A 50 21.70 46.52 -13.44
CA SER A 50 20.85 46.73 -14.62
C SER A 50 21.34 45.92 -15.83
N TYR A 51 20.41 45.27 -16.52
CA TYR A 51 20.65 44.41 -17.68
C TYR A 51 19.92 44.99 -18.89
N ALA A 52 20.67 45.42 -19.89
CA ALA A 52 20.11 46.05 -21.10
C ALA A 52 19.17 47.24 -20.80
N GLY A 53 19.46 47.99 -19.72
CA GLY A 53 18.66 49.14 -19.30
C GLY A 53 17.45 48.85 -18.43
N LEU A 54 17.21 47.57 -18.09
CA LEU A 54 16.17 47.13 -17.14
C LEU A 54 16.79 46.78 -15.79
N PRO A 55 16.24 47.27 -14.67
CA PRO A 55 16.68 46.87 -13.35
C PRO A 55 16.48 45.34 -13.14
N GLY A 56 17.44 44.67 -12.46
CA GLY A 56 17.40 43.21 -12.22
C GLY A 56 16.11 42.76 -11.53
N TRP A 57 15.59 43.53 -10.57
CA TRP A 57 14.33 43.20 -9.89
C TRP A 57 13.12 43.14 -10.86
N VAL A 58 13.08 43.93 -11.92
CA VAL A 58 12.02 43.88 -12.94
C VAL A 58 12.07 42.57 -13.69
N LEU A 59 13.27 42.12 -14.05
CA LEU A 59 13.47 40.83 -14.72
C LEU A 59 13.08 39.66 -13.81
N LEU A 60 13.43 39.72 -12.53
CA LEU A 60 13.04 38.70 -11.54
C LEU A 60 11.51 38.61 -11.40
N VAL A 61 10.84 39.76 -11.21
CA VAL A 61 9.37 39.81 -11.08
C VAL A 61 8.70 39.29 -12.36
N ALA A 62 9.21 39.62 -13.53
CA ALA A 62 8.68 39.11 -14.78
C ALA A 62 8.84 37.57 -14.88
N LEU A 63 10.01 37.05 -14.56
CA LEU A 63 10.35 35.65 -14.65
C LEU A 63 9.58 34.79 -13.61
N LEU A 64 9.76 35.10 -12.33
CA LEU A 64 9.10 34.35 -11.23
C LEU A 64 7.59 34.62 -11.18
N GLY A 65 7.15 35.84 -11.48
CA GLY A 65 5.72 36.17 -11.51
C GLY A 65 4.99 35.39 -12.59
N THR A 66 5.58 35.26 -13.78
CA THR A 66 4.99 34.41 -14.86
C THR A 66 4.97 32.95 -14.48
N ALA A 67 6.07 32.42 -13.96
CA ALA A 67 6.17 31.01 -13.53
C ALA A 67 5.19 30.69 -12.38
N SER A 68 5.14 31.57 -11.37
CA SER A 68 4.22 31.41 -10.24
C SER A 68 2.77 31.57 -10.68
N GLY A 69 2.45 32.52 -11.54
CA GLY A 69 1.11 32.67 -12.09
C GLY A 69 0.63 31.43 -12.83
N PHE A 70 1.48 30.85 -13.67
CA PHE A 70 1.19 29.57 -14.34
C PHE A 70 1.02 28.42 -13.34
N PHE A 71 1.92 28.29 -12.37
CA PHE A 71 1.86 27.28 -11.32
C PHE A 71 0.52 27.34 -10.57
N PHE A 72 0.16 28.50 -10.04
CA PHE A 72 -1.09 28.65 -9.28
C PHE A 72 -2.34 28.44 -10.15
N TYR A 73 -2.31 28.86 -11.42
CA TYR A 73 -3.40 28.58 -12.36
C TYR A 73 -3.62 27.08 -12.54
N GLN A 74 -2.56 26.32 -12.75
CA GLN A 74 -2.66 24.86 -12.94
C GLN A 74 -3.07 24.13 -11.65
N VAL A 75 -2.54 24.54 -10.49
CA VAL A 75 -2.96 24.00 -9.18
C VAL A 75 -4.43 24.30 -8.95
N GLN A 76 -4.89 25.52 -9.20
CA GLN A 76 -6.30 25.89 -9.08
C GLN A 76 -7.18 25.07 -10.04
N LYS A 77 -6.75 24.88 -11.30
CA LYS A 77 -7.46 24.04 -12.27
C LYS A 77 -7.61 22.62 -11.74
N ALA A 78 -6.52 21.99 -11.29
CA ALA A 78 -6.52 20.64 -10.73
C ALA A 78 -7.45 20.53 -9.51
N THR A 79 -7.35 21.48 -8.58
CA THR A 79 -8.22 21.53 -7.39
C THR A 79 -9.71 21.65 -7.76
N ARG A 80 -10.03 22.51 -8.74
CA ARG A 80 -11.42 22.65 -9.20
C ARG A 80 -11.95 21.38 -9.89
N LEU A 81 -11.11 20.64 -10.60
CA LEU A 81 -11.48 19.34 -11.18
C LEU A 81 -11.70 18.29 -10.10
N VAL A 82 -10.83 18.21 -9.10
CA VAL A 82 -11.01 17.32 -7.93
C VAL A 82 -12.33 17.61 -7.21
N LEU A 83 -12.65 18.88 -6.99
CA LEU A 83 -13.89 19.30 -6.31
C LEU A 83 -15.19 19.10 -7.16
N LYS A 84 -15.07 18.58 -8.38
CA LYS A 84 -16.22 18.12 -9.19
C LYS A 84 -16.67 16.70 -8.83
N GLY A 85 -15.84 15.94 -8.13
CA GLY A 85 -16.21 14.61 -7.64
C GLY A 85 -17.32 14.65 -6.58
N ALA A 86 -17.95 13.51 -6.38
CA ALA A 86 -18.97 13.30 -5.37
C ALA A 86 -18.45 13.69 -3.97
N SER A 87 -19.36 14.17 -3.12
CA SER A 87 -19.03 14.56 -1.76
C SER A 87 -18.71 13.35 -0.90
N GLU A 88 -17.69 13.48 -0.06
CA GLU A 88 -17.29 12.50 0.92
C GLU A 88 -16.79 13.22 2.17
N ASP A 89 -17.27 12.85 3.36
CA ASP A 89 -16.76 13.42 4.61
C ASP A 89 -15.44 12.73 5.01
N ARG A 90 -14.38 13.54 5.11
CA ARG A 90 -13.03 13.13 5.52
C ARG A 90 -12.46 14.07 6.57
N PHE A 91 -13.33 14.80 7.30
CA PHE A 91 -12.93 15.76 8.33
C PHE A 91 -13.07 15.19 9.75
N ASP A 92 -13.10 13.89 9.88
CA ASP A 92 -13.08 13.13 11.13
C ASP A 92 -11.65 12.83 11.64
N SER A 93 -11.55 12.31 12.86
CA SER A 93 -10.34 11.64 13.40
C SER A 93 -9.01 12.43 13.25
N TRP A 94 -9.04 13.75 13.43
CA TRP A 94 -7.92 14.67 13.22
C TRP A 94 -6.59 14.19 13.83
N GLY A 95 -6.63 13.63 15.05
CA GLY A 95 -5.43 13.11 15.71
C GLY A 95 -4.75 11.97 14.93
N LEU A 96 -5.53 11.04 14.38
CA LEU A 96 -5.02 9.95 13.56
C LEU A 96 -4.50 10.47 12.22
N ARG A 97 -5.21 11.39 11.57
CA ARG A 97 -4.78 12.02 10.31
C ARG A 97 -3.45 12.75 10.46
N PHE A 98 -3.26 13.53 11.53
CA PHE A 98 -1.98 14.16 11.83
C PHE A 98 -0.87 13.13 12.11
N LYS A 99 -1.18 12.03 12.82
CA LYS A 99 -0.23 10.94 13.02
C LYS A 99 0.22 10.33 11.69
N GLU A 100 -0.71 10.09 10.75
CA GLU A 100 -0.37 9.56 9.43
C GLU A 100 0.46 10.55 8.61
N VAL A 101 0.20 11.85 8.68
CA VAL A 101 1.06 12.87 8.08
C VAL A 101 2.48 12.82 8.68
N LEU A 102 2.59 12.74 10.00
CA LEU A 102 3.90 12.71 10.67
C LEU A 102 4.68 11.42 10.36
N THR A 103 4.02 10.27 10.30
CA THR A 103 4.69 8.99 10.07
C THR A 103 4.83 8.64 8.59
N GLY A 104 3.79 8.88 7.81
CA GLY A 104 3.71 8.54 6.39
C GLY A 104 4.37 9.60 5.50
N TRP A 105 3.97 10.87 5.61
CA TRP A 105 4.48 11.92 4.73
C TRP A 105 5.82 12.49 5.21
N LEU A 106 5.93 12.97 6.46
CA LEU A 106 7.20 13.49 6.99
C LEU A 106 8.20 12.37 7.30
N GLY A 107 7.77 11.31 7.96
CA GLY A 107 8.62 10.17 8.34
C GLY A 107 8.92 9.22 7.18
N GLN A 108 8.24 9.36 6.03
CA GLN A 108 8.48 8.60 4.80
C GLN A 108 8.45 7.06 5.00
N LYS A 109 7.63 6.54 5.97
CA LYS A 109 7.63 5.14 6.39
C LYS A 109 7.48 4.17 5.22
N LYS A 110 6.47 4.35 4.35
CA LYS A 110 6.23 3.47 3.19
C LYS A 110 7.27 3.68 2.07
N VAL A 111 7.88 4.86 1.98
CA VAL A 111 8.96 5.13 1.01
C VAL A 111 10.21 4.35 1.38
N LEU A 112 10.57 4.30 2.66
CA LEU A 112 11.72 3.58 3.21
C LEU A 112 11.58 2.06 3.19
N ALA A 113 10.42 1.51 2.83
CA ALA A 113 10.25 0.07 2.59
C ALA A 113 11.18 -0.45 1.46
N ASP A 114 11.58 0.41 0.50
CA ASP A 114 12.72 0.18 -0.41
C ASP A 114 13.93 0.97 0.14
N PRO A 115 14.90 0.34 0.80
CA PRO A 115 15.98 1.06 1.49
C PRO A 115 16.83 1.92 0.57
N VAL A 116 17.10 1.44 -0.67
CA VAL A 116 17.97 2.13 -1.62
C VAL A 116 17.25 3.34 -2.23
N ALA A 117 16.11 3.12 -2.87
CA ALA A 117 15.35 4.22 -3.46
C ALA A 117 14.75 5.15 -2.39
N GLY A 118 14.36 4.59 -1.26
CA GLY A 118 13.81 5.34 -0.14
C GLY A 118 14.82 6.30 0.48
N THR A 119 16.05 5.88 0.75
CA THR A 119 17.09 6.77 1.30
C THR A 119 17.40 7.93 0.34
N MET A 120 17.53 7.66 -0.97
CA MET A 120 17.72 8.71 -1.97
C MET A 120 16.57 9.71 -1.94
N HIS A 121 15.32 9.21 -1.86
CA HIS A 121 14.13 10.05 -1.81
C HIS A 121 14.06 10.87 -0.52
N VAL A 122 14.38 10.29 0.63
CA VAL A 122 14.40 10.98 1.93
C VAL A 122 15.40 12.14 1.91
N LEU A 123 16.59 11.94 1.35
CA LEU A 123 17.58 12.99 1.19
C LEU A 123 17.05 14.14 0.31
N MET A 124 16.43 13.81 -0.83
CA MET A 124 15.82 14.81 -1.71
C MET A 124 14.65 15.53 -1.03
N PHE A 125 13.78 14.79 -0.34
CA PHE A 125 12.59 15.32 0.29
C PHE A 125 12.92 16.31 1.43
N TRP A 126 13.72 15.88 2.40
CA TRP A 126 14.12 16.74 3.52
C TRP A 126 15.04 17.88 3.06
N GLY A 127 15.94 17.58 2.11
CA GLY A 127 16.75 18.63 1.48
C GLY A 127 15.88 19.68 0.83
N PHE A 128 14.85 19.26 0.06
CA PHE A 128 13.90 20.19 -0.58
C PHE A 128 13.09 21.00 0.44
N LEU A 129 12.62 20.40 1.51
CA LEU A 129 11.88 21.12 2.56
C LEU A 129 12.78 22.19 3.22
N MET A 130 14.01 21.84 3.56
CA MET A 130 14.98 22.79 4.18
C MET A 130 15.33 23.92 3.23
N LEU A 131 15.74 23.61 2.00
CA LEU A 131 16.12 24.65 1.03
C LEU A 131 14.90 25.52 0.60
N SER A 132 13.68 24.99 0.64
CA SER A 132 12.48 25.77 0.29
C SER A 132 12.20 26.88 1.29
N THR A 133 12.77 26.83 2.50
CA THR A 133 12.65 27.89 3.48
C THR A 133 13.41 29.13 3.04
N ASP A 134 14.46 28.99 2.24
CA ASP A 134 15.22 30.10 1.64
C ASP A 134 14.37 31.00 0.72
N MET A 135 13.24 30.48 0.22
CA MET A 135 12.26 31.29 -0.51
C MET A 135 11.69 32.45 0.33
N PHE A 136 11.68 32.34 1.68
CA PHE A 136 11.27 33.44 2.54
C PHE A 136 12.25 34.59 2.48
N ASP A 137 13.55 34.33 2.42
CA ASP A 137 14.59 35.34 2.26
C ASP A 137 14.57 35.93 0.86
N LEU A 138 14.45 35.09 -0.16
CA LEU A 138 14.30 35.55 -1.54
C LEU A 138 13.07 36.47 -1.71
N ALA A 139 11.90 36.08 -1.15
CA ALA A 139 10.67 36.87 -1.26
C ALA A 139 10.72 38.17 -0.45
N SER A 140 11.45 38.18 0.65
CA SER A 140 11.59 39.34 1.53
C SER A 140 12.82 40.21 1.25
N ALA A 141 13.63 39.86 0.25
CA ALA A 141 14.95 40.43 -0.01
C ALA A 141 15.83 40.44 1.26
N ASN A 142 16.02 39.26 1.82
CA ASN A 142 16.79 38.93 3.03
C ASN A 142 16.29 39.60 4.34
N ARG A 143 15.11 40.27 4.29
CA ARG A 143 14.54 40.86 5.52
C ARG A 143 14.09 39.87 6.54
N PHE A 144 13.81 38.63 6.14
CA PHE A 144 13.43 37.58 7.08
C PHE A 144 14.64 37.15 7.92
N SER A 145 15.76 36.79 7.30
CA SER A 145 16.98 36.42 8.01
C SER A 145 17.63 37.61 8.73
N ASP A 146 17.83 38.73 8.05
CA ASP A 146 18.50 39.91 8.60
C ASP A 146 17.63 40.68 9.60
N GLY A 147 16.35 40.86 9.28
CA GLY A 147 15.44 41.68 10.09
C GLY A 147 14.78 40.94 11.27
N LEU A 148 14.57 39.63 11.16
CA LEU A 148 13.90 38.82 12.18
C LEU A 148 14.85 37.87 12.90
N LEU A 149 15.62 37.07 12.16
CA LEU A 149 16.43 35.99 12.77
C LEU A 149 17.77 36.50 13.32
N GLU A 150 18.42 37.46 12.69
CA GLU A 150 19.70 38.00 13.14
C GLU A 150 19.58 38.68 14.53
N PRO A 151 18.59 39.56 14.80
CA PRO A 151 18.40 40.13 16.14
C PRO A 151 18.13 39.08 17.23
N LEU A 152 17.59 37.89 16.85
CA LEU A 152 17.35 36.78 17.74
C LEU A 152 18.57 35.85 17.89
N GLY A 153 19.65 36.09 17.16
CA GLY A 153 20.84 35.24 17.14
C GLY A 153 20.59 33.89 16.45
N LEU A 154 19.58 33.77 15.59
CA LEU A 154 19.18 32.52 14.94
C LEU A 154 19.59 32.43 13.46
N LYS A 155 20.14 33.51 12.88
CA LYS A 155 20.53 33.55 11.45
C LYS A 155 21.53 32.44 11.09
N TRP A 156 22.54 32.20 11.95
CA TRP A 156 23.55 31.17 11.72
C TRP A 156 22.93 29.73 11.66
N LEU A 157 21.92 29.49 12.48
CA LEU A 157 21.21 28.21 12.50
C LEU A 157 20.36 28.04 11.22
N TRP A 158 19.72 29.14 10.80
CA TRP A 158 18.93 29.16 9.57
C TRP A 158 19.79 28.92 8.34
N ASN A 159 20.86 29.67 8.14
CA ASN A 159 21.76 29.51 7.00
C ASN A 159 22.41 28.11 7.00
N GLY A 160 22.85 27.60 8.15
CA GLY A 160 23.37 26.24 8.26
C GLY A 160 22.32 25.17 7.93
N MET A 161 21.06 25.36 8.30
CA MET A 161 19.96 24.44 7.94
C MET A 161 19.70 24.46 6.44
N VAL A 162 19.67 25.62 5.81
CA VAL A 162 19.48 25.79 4.36
C VAL A 162 20.62 25.10 3.59
N GLU A 163 21.87 25.31 4.02
CA GLU A 163 23.05 24.69 3.38
C GLU A 163 23.06 23.16 3.53
N VAL A 164 22.68 22.63 4.69
CA VAL A 164 22.46 21.20 4.87
C VAL A 164 21.36 20.70 3.89
N GLY A 165 20.31 21.48 3.70
CA GLY A 165 19.24 21.20 2.75
C GLY A 165 19.76 21.10 1.31
N TYR A 166 20.54 22.05 0.86
CA TYR A 166 21.19 22.01 -0.46
C TYR A 166 22.10 20.78 -0.62
N THR A 167 22.89 20.49 0.40
CA THR A 167 23.80 19.32 0.41
C THR A 167 23.04 18.01 0.30
N MET A 168 22.00 17.82 1.12
CA MET A 168 21.16 16.64 1.09
C MET A 168 20.47 16.46 -0.28
N ALA A 169 19.88 17.53 -0.83
CA ALA A 169 19.25 17.51 -2.13
C ALA A 169 20.24 17.16 -3.24
N PHE A 170 21.43 17.75 -3.24
CA PHE A 170 22.47 17.48 -4.22
C PHE A 170 22.92 16.01 -4.22
N PHE A 171 23.24 15.45 -3.05
CA PHE A 171 23.66 14.05 -2.95
C PHE A 171 22.53 13.09 -3.27
N GLY A 172 21.31 13.37 -2.82
CA GLY A 172 20.11 12.57 -3.15
C GLY A 172 19.86 12.54 -4.66
N CYS A 173 19.90 13.70 -5.33
CA CYS A 173 19.73 13.81 -6.78
C CYS A 173 20.88 13.14 -7.55
N THR A 174 22.12 13.31 -7.12
CA THR A 174 23.28 12.66 -7.74
C THR A 174 23.18 11.14 -7.67
N ALA A 175 22.86 10.59 -6.51
CA ALA A 175 22.66 9.16 -6.32
C ALA A 175 21.49 8.63 -7.18
N ALA A 176 20.37 9.35 -7.22
CA ALA A 176 19.22 8.98 -8.03
C ALA A 176 19.52 9.03 -9.53
N LEU A 177 20.24 10.05 -9.99
CA LEU A 177 20.65 10.18 -11.40
C LEU A 177 21.63 9.07 -11.79
N THR A 178 22.62 8.79 -10.96
CA THR A 178 23.57 7.68 -11.16
C THR A 178 22.85 6.36 -11.28
N ARG A 179 21.91 6.06 -10.37
CA ARG A 179 21.08 4.85 -10.44
C ARG A 179 20.29 4.77 -11.74
N ARG A 180 19.71 5.88 -12.22
CA ARG A 180 18.93 5.92 -13.46
C ARG A 180 19.76 5.77 -14.72
N VAL A 181 21.00 6.28 -14.73
CA VAL A 181 21.87 6.25 -15.92
C VAL A 181 22.70 4.95 -15.95
N ALA A 182 23.29 4.54 -14.81
CA ALA A 182 24.19 3.39 -14.74
C ALA A 182 23.47 2.04 -14.54
N PHE A 183 22.32 2.05 -13.85
CA PHE A 183 21.60 0.85 -13.44
C PHE A 183 20.12 0.91 -13.78
N THR A 184 19.76 1.50 -14.91
CA THR A 184 18.37 1.82 -15.29
C THR A 184 17.38 0.70 -14.95
N PRO A 185 16.51 0.86 -13.91
CA PRO A 185 15.47 -0.11 -13.62
C PRO A 185 14.48 -0.20 -14.77
N GLU A 186 14.05 -1.40 -15.15
CA GLU A 186 13.10 -1.65 -16.25
C GLU A 186 11.86 -0.73 -16.16
N LYS A 187 11.28 -0.64 -14.98
CA LYS A 187 10.08 0.17 -14.67
C LYS A 187 10.24 1.69 -14.87
N LEU A 188 11.46 2.19 -15.01
CA LEU A 188 11.74 3.61 -15.19
C LEU A 188 12.13 3.96 -16.63
N LYS A 189 12.14 3.02 -17.56
CA LYS A 189 12.46 3.25 -18.97
C LYS A 189 11.39 4.08 -19.69
N GLY A 190 11.76 4.76 -20.75
CA GLY A 190 10.85 5.54 -21.60
C GLY A 190 10.67 7.00 -21.18
N LYS A 191 9.50 7.59 -21.47
CA LYS A 191 9.21 9.02 -21.22
C LYS A 191 9.40 9.44 -19.76
N SER A 192 9.06 8.57 -18.81
CA SER A 192 9.22 8.81 -17.37
C SER A 192 10.69 8.94 -16.94
N GLN A 193 11.62 8.31 -17.68
CA GLN A 193 13.06 8.44 -17.42
C GLN A 193 13.57 9.84 -17.77
N LEU A 194 13.22 10.33 -18.97
CA LEU A 194 13.67 11.66 -19.43
C LEU A 194 13.17 12.78 -18.50
N GLU A 195 11.87 12.77 -18.20
CA GLU A 195 11.25 13.75 -17.30
C GLU A 195 11.92 13.75 -15.92
N GLY A 196 12.10 12.55 -15.33
CA GLY A 196 12.78 12.44 -14.03
C GLY A 196 14.24 12.92 -14.06
N ASN A 197 14.98 12.66 -15.14
CA ASN A 197 16.37 13.12 -15.28
C ASN A 197 16.45 14.65 -15.40
N ILE A 198 15.53 15.29 -16.16
CA ILE A 198 15.45 16.74 -16.27
C ILE A 198 15.24 17.38 -14.89
N ILE A 199 14.30 16.85 -14.09
CA ILE A 199 14.03 17.38 -12.75
C ILE A 199 15.24 17.22 -11.82
N LEU A 200 15.90 16.06 -11.84
CA LEU A 200 17.11 15.84 -11.03
C LEU A 200 18.22 16.84 -11.41
N LEU A 201 18.43 17.06 -12.71
CA LEU A 201 19.41 18.04 -13.20
C LEU A 201 19.03 19.47 -12.81
N LEU A 202 17.76 19.85 -12.84
CA LEU A 202 17.31 21.18 -12.39
C LEU A 202 17.58 21.39 -10.91
N ILE A 203 17.27 20.40 -10.05
CA ILE A 203 17.54 20.48 -8.60
C ILE A 203 19.05 20.58 -8.36
N MET A 204 19.87 19.79 -9.06
CA MET A 204 21.32 19.88 -8.97
C MET A 204 21.84 21.26 -9.44
N THR A 205 21.25 21.84 -10.49
CA THR A 205 21.59 23.19 -10.95
C THR A 205 21.25 24.23 -9.90
N ILE A 206 20.07 24.15 -9.30
CA ILE A 206 19.63 25.03 -8.20
C ILE A 206 20.63 24.96 -7.03
N THR A 207 20.99 23.76 -6.58
CA THR A 207 21.90 23.59 -5.43
C THR A 207 23.33 24.07 -5.72
N LEU A 208 23.87 23.78 -6.92
CA LEU A 208 25.22 24.22 -7.29
C LEU A 208 25.31 25.74 -7.47
N THR A 209 24.29 26.33 -8.08
CA THR A 209 24.27 27.78 -8.27
C THR A 209 24.07 28.55 -6.98
N SER A 210 23.33 28.01 -6.00
CA SER A 210 23.23 28.61 -4.66
C SER A 210 24.59 28.74 -4.00
N TYR A 211 25.39 27.68 -3.95
CA TYR A 211 26.74 27.75 -3.36
C TYR A 211 27.64 28.82 -4.01
N VAL A 212 27.50 29.06 -5.34
CA VAL A 212 28.26 30.09 -6.00
C VAL A 212 27.74 31.48 -5.66
N VAL A 213 26.44 31.67 -5.51
CA VAL A 213 25.81 32.91 -5.09
C VAL A 213 26.21 33.24 -3.65
N GLU A 214 26.06 32.32 -2.73
CA GLU A 214 26.46 32.44 -1.32
C GLU A 214 27.94 32.80 -1.19
N ALA A 215 28.81 32.19 -1.98
CA ALA A 215 30.24 32.51 -1.99
C ALA A 215 30.59 33.95 -2.41
N GLY A 216 29.65 34.65 -3.04
CA GLY A 216 29.76 36.06 -3.38
C GLY A 216 29.33 37.03 -2.26
N GLU A 217 28.64 36.52 -1.24
CA GLU A 217 28.07 37.29 -0.13
C GLU A 217 28.90 37.20 1.16
N GLU A 218 28.50 37.98 2.18
CA GLU A 218 29.11 37.88 3.50
C GLU A 218 28.54 36.67 4.26
N LEU A 219 29.41 35.67 4.50
CA LEU A 219 29.03 34.42 5.14
C LEU A 219 29.00 34.53 6.64
N SER A 220 27.97 33.93 7.30
CA SER A 220 27.79 33.97 8.74
C SER A 220 28.70 32.98 9.51
N GLY A 221 29.43 32.12 8.77
CA GLY A 221 30.32 31.10 9.31
C GLY A 221 29.68 29.72 9.50
N SER A 222 28.39 29.59 9.22
CA SER A 222 27.66 28.32 9.25
C SER A 222 27.56 27.65 7.87
N GLU A 223 27.85 28.40 6.82
CA GLU A 223 27.82 27.99 5.41
C GLU A 223 29.16 27.34 5.01
N PHE A 224 29.37 26.09 5.43
CA PHE A 224 30.67 25.40 5.28
C PHE A 224 31.05 25.10 3.83
N ILE A 225 30.10 24.82 2.94
CA ILE A 225 30.38 24.62 1.51
C ILE A 225 30.51 25.98 0.81
N GLY A 226 29.66 26.97 1.15
CA GLY A 226 29.77 28.33 0.67
C GLY A 226 31.14 28.93 0.94
N ILE A 227 31.67 28.73 2.19
CA ILE A 227 33.03 29.16 2.58
C ILE A 227 34.08 28.42 1.73
N TRP A 228 33.98 27.11 1.55
CA TRP A 228 34.90 26.33 0.75
C TRP A 228 34.90 26.77 -0.73
N VAL A 229 33.72 27.04 -1.30
CA VAL A 229 33.59 27.58 -2.67
C VAL A 229 34.21 28.96 -2.79
N GLN A 230 33.99 29.84 -1.80
CA GLN A 230 34.59 31.19 -1.74
C GLN A 230 36.11 31.10 -1.72
N GLU A 231 36.70 30.24 -0.88
CA GLU A 231 38.16 30.05 -0.79
C GLU A 231 38.78 29.43 -2.07
N ALA A 232 38.08 28.42 -2.65
CA ALA A 232 38.58 27.69 -3.81
C ALA A 232 38.43 28.43 -5.14
N MET A 233 37.35 29.17 -5.33
CA MET A 233 37.01 29.80 -6.62
C MET A 233 37.20 31.32 -6.62
N ALA A 234 37.06 31.97 -5.46
CA ALA A 234 37.01 33.46 -5.36
C ALA A 234 36.18 34.08 -6.51
N PRO A 235 34.85 33.77 -6.56
CA PRO A 235 34.04 34.08 -7.74
C PRO A 235 33.97 35.56 -8.01
N THR A 236 34.14 35.98 -9.28
CA THR A 236 33.98 37.36 -9.69
C THR A 236 32.51 37.77 -9.73
N GLN A 237 32.21 39.07 -9.65
CA GLN A 237 30.83 39.59 -9.77
C GLN A 237 30.09 39.01 -10.99
N GLY A 238 30.77 38.87 -12.13
CA GLY A 238 30.17 38.29 -13.33
C GLY A 238 29.77 36.83 -13.19
N VAL A 239 30.58 36.04 -12.45
CA VAL A 239 30.29 34.64 -12.15
C VAL A 239 29.10 34.53 -11.20
N VAL A 240 29.04 35.35 -10.16
CA VAL A 240 27.93 35.42 -9.22
C VAL A 240 26.64 35.82 -9.92
N ASN A 241 26.68 36.87 -10.77
CA ASN A 241 25.53 37.31 -11.57
C ASN A 241 25.02 36.18 -12.50
N LEU A 242 25.93 35.47 -13.16
CA LEU A 242 25.56 34.33 -14.01
C LEU A 242 24.93 33.19 -13.21
N ALA A 243 25.51 32.85 -12.07
CA ALA A 243 24.98 31.80 -11.18
C ALA A 243 23.60 32.19 -10.65
N TYR A 244 23.41 33.43 -10.21
CA TYR A 244 22.13 33.94 -9.74
C TYR A 244 21.03 33.81 -10.83
N TRP A 245 21.29 34.29 -12.05
CA TRP A 245 20.30 34.17 -13.11
C TRP A 245 20.05 32.76 -13.58
N ALA A 246 21.09 31.91 -13.60
CA ALA A 246 20.92 30.46 -13.88
C ALA A 246 20.05 29.81 -12.80
N HIS A 247 20.23 30.15 -11.53
CA HIS A 247 19.42 29.74 -10.40
C HIS A 247 17.95 30.14 -10.58
N MET A 248 17.68 31.42 -10.86
CA MET A 248 16.32 31.95 -11.05
C MET A 248 15.61 31.29 -12.26
N VAL A 249 16.33 31.07 -13.35
CA VAL A 249 15.80 30.37 -14.53
C VAL A 249 15.49 28.91 -14.19
N ALA A 250 16.37 28.23 -13.44
CA ALA A 250 16.14 26.84 -13.02
C ALA A 250 14.91 26.72 -12.10
N ILE A 251 14.76 27.61 -11.10
CA ILE A 251 13.56 27.67 -10.24
C ILE A 251 12.31 27.93 -11.08
N SER A 252 12.34 28.91 -11.98
CA SER A 252 11.17 29.21 -12.81
C SER A 252 10.79 28.06 -13.71
N THR A 253 11.77 27.37 -14.32
CA THR A 253 11.55 26.17 -15.11
C THR A 253 10.95 25.06 -14.25
N PHE A 254 11.43 24.87 -13.03
CA PHE A 254 10.90 23.90 -12.08
C PHE A 254 9.44 24.21 -11.72
N LEU A 255 9.11 25.47 -11.44
CA LEU A 255 7.73 25.93 -11.17
C LEU A 255 6.79 25.68 -12.37
N PHE A 256 7.27 25.82 -13.61
CA PHE A 256 6.48 25.47 -14.79
C PHE A 256 6.25 23.96 -14.92
N LEU A 257 7.25 23.14 -14.57
CA LEU A 257 7.20 21.69 -14.74
C LEU A 257 6.37 20.99 -13.66
N ILE A 258 6.41 21.43 -12.41
CA ILE A 258 5.70 20.79 -11.29
C ILE A 258 4.24 20.49 -11.64
N PRO A 259 3.39 21.46 -12.00
CA PRO A 259 1.95 21.24 -12.09
C PRO A 259 1.51 20.46 -13.33
N VAL A 260 2.37 20.31 -14.34
CA VAL A 260 2.06 19.61 -15.60
C VAL A 260 2.74 18.25 -15.71
N SER A 261 3.45 17.83 -14.67
CA SER A 261 4.24 16.61 -14.63
C SER A 261 3.83 15.72 -13.45
N LYS A 262 4.45 14.55 -13.32
CA LYS A 262 4.31 13.71 -12.13
C LYS A 262 4.75 14.39 -10.82
N HIS A 263 5.46 15.52 -10.91
CA HIS A 263 5.92 16.27 -9.73
C HIS A 263 4.81 17.10 -9.07
N MET A 264 3.59 17.09 -9.63
CA MET A 264 2.41 17.63 -8.95
C MET A 264 2.18 16.99 -7.56
N HIS A 265 2.75 15.80 -7.33
CA HIS A 265 2.74 15.17 -6.00
C HIS A 265 3.41 16.03 -4.91
N LEU A 266 4.32 16.94 -5.24
CA LEU A 266 4.88 17.90 -4.26
C LEU A 266 3.78 18.74 -3.60
N VAL A 267 2.69 19.00 -4.31
CA VAL A 267 1.53 19.74 -3.81
C VAL A 267 0.46 18.80 -3.26
N MET A 268 0.16 17.72 -4.00
CA MET A 268 -1.01 16.89 -3.74
C MET A 268 -0.76 15.69 -2.83
N ALA A 269 0.51 15.30 -2.54
CA ALA A 269 0.79 14.18 -1.67
C ALA A 269 0.39 14.44 -0.20
N LEU A 270 0.61 15.66 0.30
CA LEU A 270 0.22 16.02 1.66
C LEU A 270 -1.31 15.92 1.87
N PRO A 271 -2.17 16.61 1.08
CA PRO A 271 -3.62 16.42 1.21
C PRO A 271 -4.04 14.95 0.94
N ASN A 272 -3.39 14.25 0.00
CA ASN A 272 -3.70 12.84 -0.25
C ASN A 272 -3.46 11.96 0.97
N VAL A 273 -2.32 12.11 1.63
CA VAL A 273 -2.00 11.37 2.87
C VAL A 273 -2.89 11.82 4.03
N PHE A 274 -3.21 13.12 4.14
CA PHE A 274 -4.06 13.62 5.20
C PHE A 274 -5.50 13.09 5.11
N PHE A 275 -6.08 13.06 3.90
CA PHE A 275 -7.47 12.65 3.67
C PHE A 275 -7.62 11.18 3.26
N HIS A 276 -6.56 10.35 3.36
CA HIS A 276 -6.69 8.94 3.01
C HIS A 276 -7.73 8.20 3.88
N ASP A 277 -8.16 7.03 3.43
CA ASP A 277 -9.09 6.21 4.18
C ASP A 277 -8.43 5.65 5.45
N LEU A 278 -9.02 5.94 6.60
CA LEU A 278 -8.56 5.43 7.90
C LEU A 278 -9.28 4.13 8.30
N ARG A 279 -10.30 3.71 7.55
CA ARG A 279 -10.98 2.43 7.78
C ARG A 279 -10.01 1.27 7.52
N PRO A 280 -10.27 0.10 8.09
CA PRO A 280 -9.47 -1.08 7.78
C PRO A 280 -9.38 -1.32 6.28
N MET A 281 -8.17 -1.66 5.79
CA MET A 281 -7.96 -1.97 4.37
C MET A 281 -8.96 -3.02 3.89
N GLY A 282 -9.46 -2.84 2.67
CA GLY A 282 -10.40 -3.77 2.03
C GLY A 282 -11.87 -3.59 2.42
N THR A 283 -12.20 -2.66 3.32
CA THR A 283 -13.60 -2.36 3.64
C THR A 283 -14.26 -1.66 2.45
N MET A 284 -15.29 -2.28 1.89
CA MET A 284 -16.16 -1.68 0.87
C MET A 284 -17.34 -0.98 1.55
N LEU A 285 -17.68 0.20 1.05
CA LEU A 285 -18.85 0.92 1.53
C LEU A 285 -20.14 0.35 0.92
N PRO A 286 -21.28 0.39 1.65
CA PRO A 286 -22.60 0.20 1.07
C PRO A 286 -22.87 1.20 -0.07
N MET A 287 -23.90 0.95 -0.88
CA MET A 287 -24.32 1.87 -1.95
C MET A 287 -24.77 3.22 -1.39
N ALA A 288 -25.50 3.20 -0.27
CA ALA A 288 -25.88 4.39 0.48
C ALA A 288 -25.80 4.12 1.99
N THR A 289 -25.54 5.17 2.77
CA THR A 289 -25.45 5.10 4.23
C THR A 289 -26.33 6.15 4.88
N ASN A 290 -26.91 5.78 6.01
CA ASN A 290 -27.58 6.70 6.93
C ASN A 290 -26.59 7.65 7.61
N ASP A 291 -27.08 8.66 8.32
CA ASP A 291 -26.25 9.63 9.05
C ASP A 291 -25.35 8.99 10.13
N ASP A 292 -25.74 7.82 10.66
CA ASP A 292 -24.97 7.05 11.64
C ASP A 292 -23.93 6.11 11.01
N GLY A 293 -23.86 6.05 9.68
CA GLY A 293 -22.92 5.21 8.91
C GLY A 293 -23.41 3.80 8.64
N THR A 294 -24.63 3.44 9.05
CA THR A 294 -25.26 2.16 8.69
C THR A 294 -25.73 2.17 7.24
N ALA A 295 -25.83 1.00 6.61
CA ALA A 295 -26.39 0.88 5.27
C ALA A 295 -27.85 1.30 5.23
N VAL A 296 -28.25 1.97 4.15
CA VAL A 296 -29.66 2.18 3.83
C VAL A 296 -30.26 0.84 3.42
N GLY A 297 -31.42 0.47 3.97
CA GLY A 297 -32.12 -0.77 3.61
C GLY A 297 -32.50 -0.81 2.13
N LEU A 298 -32.60 -2.01 1.57
CA LEU A 298 -32.88 -2.19 0.13
C LEU A 298 -34.20 -1.53 -0.31
N ASP A 299 -35.23 -1.58 0.57
CA ASP A 299 -36.55 -1.02 0.30
C ASP A 299 -36.56 0.52 0.28
N ASP A 300 -35.60 1.15 0.95
CA ASP A 300 -35.45 2.61 1.08
C ASP A 300 -34.37 3.19 0.14
N LEU A 301 -33.73 2.34 -0.68
CA LEU A 301 -32.70 2.74 -1.62
C LEU A 301 -33.32 3.51 -2.79
N ASP A 302 -33.09 4.83 -2.82
CA ASP A 302 -33.46 5.72 -3.94
C ASP A 302 -32.18 6.20 -4.63
N LEU A 303 -31.70 5.41 -5.59
CA LEU A 303 -30.48 5.71 -6.38
C LEU A 303 -30.86 5.90 -7.86
N GLU A 304 -30.46 7.03 -8.41
CA GLU A 304 -30.63 7.30 -9.85
C GLU A 304 -29.63 6.49 -10.71
N SER A 305 -28.49 6.06 -10.15
CA SER A 305 -27.46 5.28 -10.80
C SER A 305 -26.66 4.46 -9.79
N PHE A 306 -26.13 3.32 -10.23
CA PHE A 306 -25.33 2.41 -9.41
C PHE A 306 -23.84 2.49 -9.78
N GLY A 307 -22.98 2.68 -8.76
CA GLY A 307 -21.52 2.69 -8.94
C GLY A 307 -21.00 3.96 -9.61
N ALA A 308 -19.91 3.83 -10.39
CA ALA A 308 -19.26 4.96 -11.04
C ALA A 308 -19.03 4.69 -12.54
N VAL A 309 -19.64 5.50 -13.39
CA VAL A 309 -19.45 5.50 -14.84
C VAL A 309 -18.79 6.78 -15.31
N ASN A 310 -19.08 7.91 -14.65
CA ASN A 310 -18.56 9.22 -14.99
C ASN A 310 -17.46 9.65 -14.02
N TYR A 311 -16.67 10.61 -14.45
CA TYR A 311 -15.64 11.24 -13.60
C TYR A 311 -16.22 11.81 -12.30
N THR A 312 -17.41 12.40 -12.34
CA THR A 312 -18.09 13.05 -11.21
C THR A 312 -18.67 12.07 -10.19
N ASP A 313 -18.83 10.80 -10.55
CA ASP A 313 -19.35 9.77 -9.67
C ASP A 313 -18.28 9.32 -8.67
N LEU A 314 -16.99 9.45 -9.06
CA LEU A 314 -15.89 9.24 -8.12
C LEU A 314 -15.85 10.36 -7.08
N THR A 315 -15.58 10.00 -5.82
CA THR A 315 -15.47 11.00 -4.75
C THR A 315 -14.28 11.95 -4.98
N TRP A 316 -14.39 13.19 -4.47
CA TRP A 316 -13.27 14.14 -4.52
C TRP A 316 -11.98 13.56 -3.94
N ARG A 317 -12.10 12.68 -2.91
CA ARG A 317 -10.95 11.99 -2.31
C ARG A 317 -10.31 11.00 -3.30
N SER A 318 -11.12 10.22 -4.00
CA SER A 318 -10.66 9.32 -5.06
C SER A 318 -9.95 10.07 -6.20
N LEU A 319 -10.43 11.26 -6.53
CA LEU A 319 -9.89 12.07 -7.62
C LEU A 319 -8.54 12.71 -7.29
N ILE A 320 -8.24 13.08 -6.03
CA ILE A 320 -6.92 13.59 -5.63
C ILE A 320 -5.80 12.61 -6.03
N ASP A 321 -6.05 11.30 -5.95
CA ASP A 321 -5.10 10.25 -6.28
C ASP A 321 -4.42 10.46 -7.65
N GLY A 322 -5.17 10.97 -8.63
CA GLY A 322 -4.66 11.25 -9.98
C GLY A 322 -3.50 12.25 -10.01
N TRP A 323 -3.56 13.29 -9.19
CA TRP A 323 -2.52 14.32 -9.11
C TRP A 323 -1.45 14.03 -8.05
N ALA A 324 -1.77 13.18 -7.07
CA ALA A 324 -0.81 12.74 -6.07
C ALA A 324 0.13 11.64 -6.59
N CYS A 325 -0.26 10.90 -7.64
CA CYS A 325 0.53 9.78 -8.16
C CYS A 325 1.94 10.20 -8.59
N THR A 326 2.95 9.52 -8.03
CA THR A 326 4.38 9.77 -8.31
C THR A 326 4.91 9.00 -9.51
N SER A 327 4.09 8.16 -10.14
CA SER A 327 4.48 7.26 -11.23
C SER A 327 5.69 6.36 -10.87
N CYS A 328 5.75 5.88 -9.62
CA CYS A 328 6.87 5.06 -9.14
C CYS A 328 6.77 3.58 -9.52
N ALA A 329 5.65 3.14 -10.10
CA ALA A 329 5.33 1.79 -10.55
C ALA A 329 5.30 0.69 -9.46
N ARG A 330 5.38 1.01 -8.16
CA ARG A 330 5.31 0.00 -7.09
C ARG A 330 3.98 -0.77 -7.09
N CYS A 331 2.87 -0.09 -7.36
CA CYS A 331 1.54 -0.71 -7.47
C CYS A 331 1.45 -1.66 -8.67
N GLN A 332 2.10 -1.32 -9.78
CA GLN A 332 2.23 -2.15 -10.97
C GLN A 332 3.04 -3.42 -10.66
N ASP A 333 4.23 -3.28 -10.06
CA ASP A 333 5.11 -4.41 -9.70
C ASP A 333 4.44 -5.37 -8.69
N ALA A 334 3.56 -4.85 -7.82
CA ALA A 334 2.85 -5.65 -6.82
C ALA A 334 1.57 -6.31 -7.35
N CYS A 335 1.04 -5.88 -8.50
CA CYS A 335 -0.25 -6.32 -9.01
C CYS A 335 -0.15 -7.72 -9.64
N PRO A 336 -0.94 -8.71 -9.17
CA PRO A 336 -0.95 -10.05 -9.76
C PRO A 336 -1.51 -10.07 -11.18
N ALA A 337 -2.54 -9.28 -11.48
CA ALA A 337 -3.10 -9.17 -12.83
C ALA A 337 -2.08 -8.59 -13.83
N TYR A 338 -1.35 -7.54 -13.42
CA TYR A 338 -0.27 -7.00 -14.27
C TYR A 338 0.85 -8.02 -14.49
N ALA A 339 1.25 -8.73 -13.44
CA ALA A 339 2.30 -9.74 -13.51
C ALA A 339 1.92 -10.94 -14.39
N SER A 340 0.62 -11.21 -14.53
CA SER A 340 0.08 -12.28 -15.38
C SER A 340 -0.14 -11.88 -16.85
N GLY A 341 0.15 -10.61 -17.22
CA GLY A 341 -0.07 -10.10 -18.57
C GLY A 341 -1.47 -9.53 -18.82
N LYS A 342 -2.42 -9.66 -17.88
CA LYS A 342 -3.78 -9.12 -18.02
C LYS A 342 -3.77 -7.59 -18.19
N ALA A 343 -4.80 -7.03 -18.78
CA ALA A 343 -4.91 -5.62 -19.15
C ALA A 343 -4.77 -4.63 -17.97
N LEU A 344 -5.00 -5.06 -16.73
CA LEU A 344 -4.96 -4.19 -15.57
C LEU A 344 -3.54 -3.73 -15.20
N ASN A 345 -3.31 -2.43 -15.34
CA ASN A 345 -2.17 -1.75 -14.75
C ASN A 345 -2.67 -0.71 -13.73
N PRO A 346 -2.51 -0.92 -12.41
CA PRO A 346 -3.06 -0.01 -11.40
C PRO A 346 -2.52 1.42 -11.51
N MET A 347 -1.27 1.60 -11.92
CA MET A 347 -0.71 2.93 -12.14
C MET A 347 -1.38 3.63 -13.33
N GLN A 348 -1.65 2.88 -14.40
CA GLN A 348 -2.28 3.42 -15.60
C GLN A 348 -3.70 3.90 -15.33
N ILE A 349 -4.50 3.15 -14.55
CA ILE A 349 -5.85 3.57 -14.13
C ILE A 349 -5.83 4.97 -13.51
N ILE A 350 -4.90 5.21 -12.60
CA ILE A 350 -4.77 6.53 -11.93
C ILE A 350 -4.37 7.62 -12.93
N HIS A 351 -3.51 7.29 -13.89
CA HIS A 351 -3.13 8.22 -14.96
C HIS A 351 -4.31 8.50 -15.92
N ASP A 352 -5.10 7.48 -16.26
CA ASP A 352 -6.23 7.61 -17.15
C ASP A 352 -7.31 8.51 -16.57
N ILE A 353 -7.63 8.37 -15.27
CA ILE A 353 -8.54 9.28 -14.55
C ILE A 353 -8.02 10.74 -14.61
N ARG A 354 -6.74 10.97 -14.34
CA ARG A 354 -6.15 12.31 -14.42
C ARG A 354 -6.14 12.87 -15.84
N ASN A 355 -5.77 12.05 -16.83
CA ASN A 355 -5.68 12.46 -18.21
C ASN A 355 -7.06 12.80 -18.74
N TYR A 356 -8.06 11.94 -18.47
CA TYR A 356 -9.46 12.19 -18.78
C TYR A 356 -9.94 13.56 -18.24
N ALA A 357 -9.66 13.83 -16.96
CA ALA A 357 -10.00 15.10 -16.33
C ALA A 357 -9.35 16.31 -17.02
N ASN A 358 -8.07 16.19 -17.43
CA ASN A 358 -7.36 17.27 -18.09
C ASN A 358 -7.82 17.51 -19.53
N GLU A 359 -8.12 16.46 -20.27
CA GLU A 359 -8.62 16.49 -21.64
C GLU A 359 -10.03 17.09 -21.71
N HIS A 360 -10.90 16.68 -20.77
CA HIS A 360 -12.29 17.15 -20.70
C HIS A 360 -12.50 18.34 -19.75
N ALA A 361 -11.40 19.00 -19.26
CA ALA A 361 -11.50 20.07 -18.28
C ALA A 361 -12.46 21.19 -18.64
N PRO A 362 -12.57 21.70 -19.89
CA PRO A 362 -13.54 22.75 -20.24
C PRO A 362 -14.99 22.31 -19.99
N ILE A 363 -15.34 21.05 -20.33
CA ILE A 363 -16.68 20.50 -20.20
C ILE A 363 -16.97 20.28 -18.69
N LEU A 364 -16.10 19.57 -17.99
CA LEU A 364 -16.26 19.26 -16.57
C LEU A 364 -16.35 20.52 -15.68
N LEU A 365 -15.51 21.53 -15.95
CA LEU A 365 -15.53 22.78 -15.21
C LEU A 365 -16.79 23.62 -15.45
N SER A 366 -17.40 23.50 -16.63
CA SER A 366 -18.67 24.15 -16.94
C SER A 366 -19.88 23.40 -16.35
N GLY A 367 -19.69 22.20 -15.80
CA GLY A 367 -20.76 21.34 -15.26
C GLY A 367 -21.42 20.45 -16.31
N GLY A 368 -20.80 20.32 -17.51
CA GLY A 368 -21.24 19.36 -18.53
C GLY A 368 -20.62 17.99 -18.33
N MET A 369 -21.14 17.00 -19.06
CA MET A 369 -20.63 15.63 -19.09
C MET A 369 -19.99 15.36 -20.44
N PRO A 370 -18.77 14.79 -20.51
CA PRO A 370 -18.16 14.32 -21.74
C PRO A 370 -18.97 13.18 -22.39
N GLU A 371 -18.83 13.01 -23.69
CA GLU A 371 -19.45 11.89 -24.42
C GLU A 371 -18.79 10.53 -24.09
N GLU A 372 -17.46 10.54 -23.90
CA GLU A 372 -16.69 9.38 -23.46
C GLU A 372 -16.90 9.19 -21.94
N ASP A 373 -17.30 8.02 -21.52
CA ASP A 373 -17.37 7.69 -20.09
C ASP A 373 -16.02 7.21 -19.52
N LEU A 374 -15.90 7.12 -18.20
CA LEU A 374 -14.65 6.72 -17.54
C LEU A 374 -14.38 5.22 -17.71
N ILE A 375 -15.42 4.39 -17.84
CA ILE A 375 -15.29 2.93 -18.06
C ILE A 375 -14.67 2.68 -19.44
N ALA A 376 -15.12 3.38 -20.47
CA ALA A 376 -14.54 3.28 -21.82
C ALA A 376 -13.07 3.71 -21.83
N ARG A 377 -12.70 4.72 -21.03
CA ARG A 377 -11.31 5.17 -20.89
C ARG A 377 -10.40 4.16 -20.18
N ILE A 378 -10.89 3.49 -19.15
CA ILE A 378 -10.14 2.51 -18.35
C ILE A 378 -10.07 1.16 -19.08
N GLY A 379 -11.17 0.75 -19.69
CA GLY A 379 -11.37 -0.56 -20.32
C GLY A 379 -11.97 -1.59 -19.37
N GLU A 380 -12.99 -2.27 -19.82
CA GLU A 380 -13.71 -3.31 -19.05
C GLU A 380 -12.79 -4.49 -18.70
N ASP A 381 -11.89 -4.89 -19.61
CA ASP A 381 -10.90 -5.93 -19.39
C ASP A 381 -10.04 -5.62 -18.16
N ALA A 382 -9.58 -4.37 -18.03
CA ALA A 382 -8.80 -3.94 -16.88
C ALA A 382 -9.65 -3.92 -15.59
N ILE A 383 -10.92 -3.51 -15.68
CA ILE A 383 -11.84 -3.46 -14.53
C ILE A 383 -12.09 -4.87 -13.99
N PHE A 384 -12.39 -5.85 -14.84
CA PHE A 384 -12.66 -7.22 -14.41
C PHE A 384 -11.40 -8.02 -14.09
N ALA A 385 -10.21 -7.65 -14.56
CA ALA A 385 -8.96 -8.32 -14.20
C ALA A 385 -8.53 -8.11 -12.72
N CYS A 386 -9.17 -7.22 -11.96
CA CYS A 386 -8.81 -6.93 -10.59
C CYS A 386 -9.21 -8.08 -9.64
N THR A 387 -8.22 -8.63 -8.91
CA THR A 387 -8.43 -9.65 -7.86
C THR A 387 -8.81 -9.06 -6.49
N THR A 388 -9.05 -7.78 -6.36
CA THR A 388 -9.33 -7.05 -5.10
C THR A 388 -8.40 -7.37 -3.93
N CYS A 389 -7.17 -7.78 -4.22
CA CYS A 389 -6.20 -8.23 -3.20
C CYS A 389 -5.49 -7.08 -2.46
N HIS A 390 -5.71 -5.83 -2.84
CA HIS A 390 -5.10 -4.61 -2.26
C HIS A 390 -3.56 -4.56 -2.27
N ALA A 391 -2.86 -5.39 -3.05
CA ALA A 391 -1.41 -5.33 -3.14
C ALA A 391 -0.89 -3.99 -3.67
N CYS A 392 -1.62 -3.38 -4.62
CA CYS A 392 -1.34 -2.04 -5.15
C CYS A 392 -1.49 -0.94 -4.09
N VAL A 393 -2.46 -1.07 -3.19
CA VAL A 393 -2.73 -0.12 -2.09
C VAL A 393 -1.63 -0.21 -1.04
N GLU A 394 -1.26 -1.45 -0.63
CA GLU A 394 -0.17 -1.65 0.33
C GLU A 394 1.16 -1.13 -0.21
N ALA A 395 1.47 -1.39 -1.47
CA ALA A 395 2.70 -0.94 -2.10
C ALA A 395 2.77 0.58 -2.33
N CYS A 396 1.65 1.31 -2.26
CA CYS A 396 1.62 2.73 -2.57
C CYS A 396 2.21 3.59 -1.45
N PRO A 397 3.29 4.36 -1.71
CA PRO A 397 3.95 5.17 -0.69
C PRO A 397 3.15 6.41 -0.27
N ILE A 398 2.12 6.79 -1.03
CA ILE A 398 1.30 7.98 -0.80
C ILE A 398 -0.18 7.65 -0.61
N TYR A 399 -0.51 6.40 -0.24
CA TYR A 399 -1.85 5.97 0.17
C TYR A 399 -2.93 6.13 -0.92
N ILE A 400 -2.59 5.86 -2.19
CA ILE A 400 -3.59 5.76 -3.26
C ILE A 400 -4.38 4.47 -3.08
N ASP A 401 -5.70 4.57 -3.11
CA ASP A 401 -6.60 3.43 -3.11
C ASP A 401 -7.16 3.18 -4.53
N HIS A 402 -6.67 2.12 -5.16
CA HIS A 402 -7.04 1.77 -6.53
C HIS A 402 -8.33 0.95 -6.60
N VAL A 403 -8.58 0.12 -5.58
CA VAL A 403 -9.63 -0.92 -5.62
C VAL A 403 -11.04 -0.35 -5.65
N PRO A 404 -11.43 0.65 -4.82
CA PRO A 404 -12.78 1.21 -4.86
C PRO A 404 -13.19 1.72 -6.24
N LYS A 405 -12.27 2.35 -6.97
CA LYS A 405 -12.55 2.86 -8.32
C LYS A 405 -12.96 1.77 -9.31
N LEU A 406 -12.33 0.59 -9.20
CA LEU A 406 -12.62 -0.56 -10.04
C LEU A 406 -13.90 -1.27 -9.60
N THR A 407 -14.14 -1.37 -8.28
CA THR A 407 -15.35 -2.01 -7.76
C THR A 407 -16.59 -1.15 -8.00
N ASP A 408 -16.48 0.18 -7.93
CA ASP A 408 -17.57 1.08 -8.28
C ASP A 408 -17.90 1.03 -9.79
N ALA A 409 -16.89 0.91 -10.65
CA ALA A 409 -17.11 0.66 -12.07
C ALA A 409 -17.81 -0.70 -12.32
N ARG A 410 -17.43 -1.77 -11.58
CA ARG A 410 -18.13 -3.07 -11.63
C ARG A 410 -19.57 -2.96 -11.18
N ARG A 411 -19.88 -2.18 -10.14
CA ARG A 411 -21.26 -1.95 -9.69
C ARG A 411 -22.14 -1.41 -10.81
N HIS A 412 -21.65 -0.41 -11.55
CA HIS A 412 -22.37 0.10 -12.72
C HIS A 412 -22.54 -0.97 -13.80
N LEU A 413 -21.46 -1.70 -14.14
CA LEU A 413 -21.48 -2.72 -15.17
C LEU A 413 -22.43 -3.89 -14.86
N MET A 414 -22.49 -4.33 -13.61
CA MET A 414 -23.24 -5.51 -13.16
C MET A 414 -24.68 -5.23 -12.78
N MET A 415 -25.02 -4.00 -12.37
CA MET A 415 -26.37 -3.70 -11.86
C MET A 415 -27.16 -2.76 -12.76
N GLU A 416 -26.51 -1.95 -13.59
CA GLU A 416 -27.18 -0.95 -14.42
C GLU A 416 -27.01 -1.26 -15.91
N ARG A 417 -25.79 -1.34 -16.42
CA ARG A 417 -25.55 -1.53 -17.85
C ARG A 417 -25.84 -2.94 -18.32
N MET A 418 -25.38 -3.96 -17.59
CA MET A 418 -25.58 -5.40 -17.85
C MET A 418 -25.22 -5.87 -19.28
N GLU A 419 -24.50 -5.05 -20.02
CA GLU A 419 -23.94 -5.34 -21.34
C GLU A 419 -22.43 -5.18 -21.27
N PHE A 420 -21.70 -6.11 -21.87
CA PHE A 420 -20.25 -6.16 -21.85
C PHE A 420 -19.67 -6.13 -23.26
N ASN A 421 -18.42 -5.67 -23.38
CA ASN A 421 -17.68 -5.82 -24.61
C ASN A 421 -17.45 -7.31 -24.92
N GLU A 422 -17.37 -7.67 -26.22
CA GLU A 422 -17.22 -9.05 -26.68
C GLU A 422 -16.06 -9.80 -25.97
N SER A 423 -14.92 -9.13 -25.72
CA SER A 423 -13.77 -9.70 -25.03
C SER A 423 -14.01 -9.98 -23.53
N VAL A 424 -14.92 -9.24 -22.91
CA VAL A 424 -15.25 -9.37 -21.47
C VAL A 424 -16.44 -10.29 -21.27
N GLU A 425 -17.38 -10.34 -22.21
CA GLU A 425 -18.58 -11.15 -22.11
C GLU A 425 -18.25 -12.63 -21.90
N GLU A 426 -17.29 -13.18 -22.68
CA GLU A 426 -16.84 -14.58 -22.53
C GLU A 426 -16.23 -14.83 -21.14
N VAL A 427 -15.44 -13.88 -20.61
CA VAL A 427 -14.81 -13.97 -19.29
C VAL A 427 -15.83 -13.94 -18.17
N VAL A 428 -16.88 -13.11 -18.28
CA VAL A 428 -17.87 -12.85 -17.24
C VAL A 428 -19.06 -13.82 -17.26
N LEU A 429 -19.30 -14.51 -18.36
CA LEU A 429 -20.44 -15.41 -18.51
C LEU A 429 -20.54 -16.49 -17.41
N PRO A 430 -19.45 -17.19 -17.00
CA PRO A 430 -19.54 -18.14 -15.86
C PRO A 430 -19.86 -17.45 -14.55
N LEU A 431 -19.40 -16.22 -14.36
CA LEU A 431 -19.73 -15.41 -13.17
C LEU A 431 -21.22 -15.08 -13.14
N MET A 432 -21.84 -14.75 -14.25
CA MET A 432 -23.30 -14.48 -14.29
C MET A 432 -24.09 -15.70 -13.85
N SER A 433 -23.73 -16.91 -14.34
CA SER A 433 -24.33 -18.17 -13.88
C SER A 433 -24.10 -18.41 -12.37
N THR A 434 -22.93 -18.03 -11.87
CA THR A 434 -22.61 -18.12 -10.43
C THR A 434 -23.47 -17.16 -9.59
N ILE A 435 -23.70 -15.95 -10.07
CA ILE A 435 -24.60 -14.97 -9.42
C ILE A 435 -26.02 -15.51 -9.36
N GLU A 436 -26.53 -16.08 -10.46
CA GLU A 436 -27.84 -16.72 -10.51
C GLU A 436 -27.96 -17.90 -9.53
N ASN A 437 -26.93 -18.74 -9.44
CA ASN A 437 -26.86 -19.83 -8.44
C ASN A 437 -26.91 -19.29 -7.00
N ILE A 438 -26.20 -18.20 -6.70
CA ILE A 438 -26.21 -17.59 -5.38
C ILE A 438 -27.60 -17.03 -5.05
N GLU A 439 -28.27 -16.40 -6.02
CA GLU A 439 -29.61 -15.85 -5.84
C GLU A 439 -30.65 -16.94 -5.57
N ASN A 440 -30.59 -18.05 -6.34
CA ASN A 440 -31.61 -19.10 -6.28
C ASN A 440 -31.35 -20.13 -5.17
N GLU A 441 -30.10 -20.53 -4.94
CA GLU A 441 -29.73 -21.64 -4.04
C GLU A 441 -28.90 -21.17 -2.82
N GLY A 442 -28.60 -19.87 -2.68
CA GLY A 442 -27.79 -19.32 -1.59
C GLY A 442 -26.33 -19.75 -1.66
N ASN A 443 -25.83 -20.26 -2.81
CA ASN A 443 -24.43 -20.65 -2.98
C ASN A 443 -23.98 -20.63 -4.45
N PRO A 444 -22.68 -20.42 -4.71
CA PRO A 444 -22.14 -20.28 -6.07
C PRO A 444 -22.13 -21.59 -6.89
N TYR A 445 -22.32 -22.74 -6.24
CA TYR A 445 -22.28 -24.05 -6.90
C TYR A 445 -23.63 -24.51 -7.44
N GLY A 446 -24.74 -23.82 -7.10
CA GLY A 446 -26.09 -24.21 -7.49
C GLY A 446 -26.55 -25.51 -6.84
N ILE A 447 -25.97 -25.88 -5.71
CA ILE A 447 -26.31 -27.10 -4.96
C ILE A 447 -27.43 -26.77 -3.96
N PRO A 448 -28.46 -27.66 -3.83
CA PRO A 448 -29.58 -27.40 -2.93
C PRO A 448 -29.17 -27.10 -1.48
N ALA A 449 -29.81 -26.14 -0.85
CA ALA A 449 -29.46 -25.67 0.51
C ALA A 449 -29.51 -26.78 1.56
N HIS A 450 -30.32 -27.84 1.39
CA HIS A 450 -30.42 -28.93 2.37
C HIS A 450 -29.16 -29.81 2.43
N GLU A 451 -28.31 -29.82 1.38
CA GLU A 451 -27.04 -30.57 1.37
C GLU A 451 -25.90 -29.79 2.09
N ARG A 452 -26.14 -28.52 2.45
CA ARG A 452 -25.09 -27.66 3.02
C ARG A 452 -24.51 -28.14 4.34
N GLY A 453 -25.26 -28.91 5.10
CA GLY A 453 -24.85 -29.50 6.38
C GLY A 453 -24.19 -30.88 6.30
N ASP A 454 -24.22 -31.55 5.14
CA ASP A 454 -23.82 -32.96 4.98
C ASP A 454 -22.34 -33.22 5.32
N TRP A 455 -21.48 -32.23 5.13
CA TRP A 455 -20.06 -32.32 5.53
C TRP A 455 -19.86 -32.64 7.01
N ALA A 456 -20.83 -32.31 7.88
CA ALA A 456 -20.78 -32.50 9.32
C ALA A 456 -21.37 -33.87 9.78
N GLU A 457 -21.85 -34.68 8.87
CA GLU A 457 -22.42 -35.99 9.21
C GLU A 457 -21.42 -36.84 10.05
N GLY A 458 -21.92 -37.36 11.17
CA GLY A 458 -21.11 -38.14 12.13
C GLY A 458 -20.22 -37.27 13.05
N LEU A 459 -20.21 -35.97 12.93
CA LEU A 459 -19.69 -35.06 13.95
C LEU A 459 -20.80 -34.76 14.96
N ASP A 460 -20.49 -34.92 16.26
CA ASP A 460 -21.40 -34.56 17.33
C ASP A 460 -21.37 -33.03 17.54
N VAL A 461 -22.11 -32.26 16.72
CA VAL A 461 -22.22 -30.79 16.75
C VAL A 461 -23.68 -30.37 16.75
N LYS A 462 -23.97 -29.23 17.34
CA LYS A 462 -25.28 -28.60 17.28
C LYS A 462 -25.54 -28.09 15.85
N VAL A 463 -26.72 -28.34 15.32
CA VAL A 463 -27.13 -27.90 13.98
C VAL A 463 -28.31 -26.95 14.12
N ALA A 464 -28.17 -25.72 13.67
CA ALA A 464 -29.20 -24.70 13.79
C ALA A 464 -29.72 -24.51 15.24
N GLU A 465 -28.82 -24.61 16.20
CA GLU A 465 -29.10 -24.45 17.63
C GLU A 465 -28.10 -23.46 18.27
N PRO A 466 -28.49 -22.78 19.35
CA PRO A 466 -27.57 -21.88 20.08
C PRO A 466 -26.32 -22.60 20.57
N ALA A 467 -25.15 -22.01 20.31
CA ALA A 467 -23.85 -22.50 20.76
C ALA A 467 -22.92 -21.31 21.10
N GLU A 468 -21.87 -21.56 21.88
CA GLU A 468 -20.90 -20.51 22.21
C GLU A 468 -20.17 -20.02 20.96
N TYR A 469 -19.77 -20.95 20.08
CA TYR A 469 -19.14 -20.68 18.80
C TYR A 469 -19.95 -21.28 17.67
N ILE A 470 -20.24 -20.48 16.66
CA ILE A 470 -20.77 -20.99 15.39
C ILE A 470 -19.61 -21.11 14.40
N TYR A 471 -19.39 -22.31 13.90
CA TYR A 471 -18.50 -22.50 12.76
C TYR A 471 -19.25 -22.21 11.48
N PHE A 472 -18.93 -21.08 10.86
CA PHE A 472 -19.43 -20.68 9.53
C PHE A 472 -18.56 -21.38 8.47
N ALA A 473 -19.08 -22.44 7.87
CA ALA A 473 -18.33 -23.26 6.92
C ALA A 473 -18.00 -22.47 5.64
N GLY A 474 -18.93 -21.67 5.17
CA GLY A 474 -18.86 -21.04 3.86
C GLY A 474 -19.08 -22.04 2.73
N CYS A 475 -19.29 -21.52 1.52
CA CYS A 475 -19.72 -22.37 0.39
C CYS A 475 -18.67 -23.42 -0.01
N ALA A 476 -17.37 -23.06 -0.04
CA ALA A 476 -16.33 -24.01 -0.43
C ALA A 476 -16.24 -25.20 0.54
N ALA A 477 -16.22 -24.94 1.86
CA ALA A 477 -16.16 -26.02 2.84
C ALA A 477 -17.46 -26.84 2.95
N SER A 478 -18.59 -26.30 2.49
CA SER A 478 -19.85 -27.04 2.45
C SER A 478 -19.97 -27.99 1.27
N PHE A 479 -19.40 -27.65 0.11
CA PHE A 479 -19.71 -28.37 -1.13
C PHE A 479 -18.50 -28.98 -1.84
N ASP A 480 -17.30 -28.43 -1.67
CA ASP A 480 -16.07 -28.98 -2.26
C ASP A 480 -15.47 -30.08 -1.37
N ASP A 481 -15.27 -31.29 -1.91
CA ASP A 481 -14.86 -32.45 -1.14
C ASP A 481 -13.51 -32.31 -0.45
N ARG A 482 -12.58 -31.56 -1.04
CA ARG A 482 -11.28 -31.26 -0.43
C ARG A 482 -11.47 -30.35 0.79
N ASN A 483 -12.32 -29.35 0.68
CA ASN A 483 -12.54 -28.35 1.71
C ASN A 483 -13.54 -28.83 2.80
N LYS A 484 -14.44 -29.77 2.52
CA LYS A 484 -15.23 -30.49 3.53
C LYS A 484 -14.33 -31.11 4.59
N LYS A 485 -13.20 -31.71 4.19
CA LYS A 485 -12.21 -32.26 5.13
C LYS A 485 -11.63 -31.19 6.06
N VAL A 486 -11.31 -30.02 5.53
CA VAL A 486 -10.80 -28.87 6.35
C VAL A 486 -11.83 -28.44 7.38
N ALA A 487 -13.12 -28.35 7.00
CA ALA A 487 -14.21 -28.06 7.92
C ALA A 487 -14.32 -29.07 9.05
N ARG A 488 -14.31 -30.37 8.71
CA ARG A 488 -14.35 -31.47 9.69
C ARG A 488 -13.17 -31.43 10.65
N ASP A 489 -11.95 -31.24 10.14
CA ASP A 489 -10.75 -31.19 10.95
C ASP A 489 -10.76 -29.94 11.86
N THR A 490 -11.20 -28.78 11.36
CA THR A 490 -11.33 -27.55 12.16
C THR A 490 -12.31 -27.74 13.33
N VAL A 491 -13.50 -28.23 13.05
CA VAL A 491 -14.51 -28.52 14.10
C VAL A 491 -14.01 -29.56 15.08
N SER A 492 -13.30 -30.60 14.61
CA SER A 492 -12.70 -31.61 15.49
C SER A 492 -11.65 -30.99 16.42
N VAL A 493 -10.80 -30.09 15.95
CA VAL A 493 -9.84 -29.33 16.78
C VAL A 493 -10.56 -28.48 17.83
N MET A 494 -11.64 -27.81 17.45
CA MET A 494 -12.43 -26.98 18.38
C MET A 494 -13.07 -27.87 19.49
N LYS A 495 -13.62 -29.01 19.13
CA LYS A 495 -14.21 -29.96 20.08
C LYS A 495 -13.16 -30.57 21.00
N GLU A 496 -11.99 -30.93 20.48
CA GLU A 496 -10.88 -31.48 21.31
C GLU A 496 -10.42 -30.45 22.37
N ALA A 497 -10.50 -29.18 22.05
CA ALA A 497 -10.26 -28.09 23.01
C ALA A 497 -11.41 -27.88 24.02
N GLY A 498 -12.50 -28.65 23.94
CA GLY A 498 -13.65 -28.58 24.84
C GLY A 498 -14.59 -27.43 24.59
N LEU A 499 -14.62 -26.85 23.36
CA LEU A 499 -15.53 -25.77 23.02
C LEU A 499 -16.96 -26.29 22.70
N ASP A 500 -17.95 -25.46 23.03
CA ASP A 500 -19.34 -25.66 22.59
C ASP A 500 -19.49 -25.08 21.17
N VAL A 501 -19.59 -25.98 20.17
CA VAL A 501 -19.57 -25.67 18.74
C VAL A 501 -20.90 -26.02 18.10
N GLY A 502 -21.45 -25.07 17.35
CA GLY A 502 -22.60 -25.26 16.48
C GLY A 502 -22.28 -24.93 15.03
N ILE A 503 -23.13 -25.39 14.13
CA ILE A 503 -23.17 -25.05 12.71
C ILE A 503 -24.58 -24.59 12.33
N LEU A 504 -24.70 -23.79 11.25
CA LEU A 504 -26.01 -23.32 10.80
C LEU A 504 -26.71 -24.37 9.90
N GLY A 505 -25.96 -25.29 9.29
CA GLY A 505 -26.52 -26.27 8.37
C GLY A 505 -27.25 -25.61 7.21
N MET A 506 -28.48 -26.00 6.92
CA MET A 506 -29.27 -25.44 5.83
C MET A 506 -29.68 -23.98 6.03
N MET A 507 -29.56 -23.41 7.24
CA MET A 507 -29.81 -22.00 7.50
C MET A 507 -28.63 -21.09 7.10
N GLU A 508 -27.45 -21.65 6.85
CA GLU A 508 -26.32 -20.90 6.36
C GLU A 508 -26.50 -20.58 4.87
N THR A 509 -26.36 -19.31 4.49
CA THR A 509 -26.30 -18.92 3.08
C THR A 509 -24.93 -18.36 2.73
N CYS A 510 -24.64 -18.14 1.44
CA CYS A 510 -23.43 -17.44 1.02
C CYS A 510 -23.34 -16.09 1.75
N ASN A 511 -22.13 -15.71 2.18
CA ASN A 511 -21.93 -14.39 2.79
C ASN A 511 -21.98 -13.22 1.79
N GLY A 512 -22.15 -13.50 0.49
CA GLY A 512 -22.25 -12.48 -0.55
C GLY A 512 -20.90 -11.95 -1.08
N ASP A 513 -19.74 -12.41 -0.59
CA ASP A 513 -18.43 -11.94 -1.08
C ASP A 513 -18.29 -12.02 -2.61
N PRO A 514 -18.63 -13.14 -3.30
CA PRO A 514 -18.53 -13.20 -4.76
C PRO A 514 -19.39 -12.13 -5.46
N ALA A 515 -20.63 -11.95 -5.01
CA ALA A 515 -21.55 -10.95 -5.56
C ALA A 515 -20.99 -9.53 -5.37
N ARG A 516 -20.54 -9.20 -4.17
CA ARG A 516 -19.97 -7.87 -3.85
C ARG A 516 -18.72 -7.56 -4.66
N ARG A 517 -17.80 -8.53 -4.78
CA ARG A 517 -16.54 -8.35 -5.54
C ARG A 517 -16.80 -8.29 -7.06
N ALA A 518 -17.87 -8.94 -7.53
CA ALA A 518 -18.34 -8.82 -8.90
C ALA A 518 -18.97 -7.44 -9.20
N GLY A 519 -19.51 -6.76 -8.18
CA GLY A 519 -20.24 -5.50 -8.32
C GLY A 519 -21.75 -5.62 -8.10
N ASN A 520 -22.30 -6.83 -7.83
CA ASN A 520 -23.71 -6.99 -7.48
C ASN A 520 -23.95 -6.74 -6.00
N GLU A 521 -24.00 -5.46 -5.65
CA GLU A 521 -24.14 -5.02 -4.25
C GLU A 521 -25.55 -5.30 -3.72
N TYR A 522 -26.58 -5.29 -4.58
CA TYR A 522 -27.96 -5.61 -4.19
C TYR A 522 -28.07 -7.04 -3.66
N LEU A 523 -27.55 -8.02 -4.41
CA LEU A 523 -27.53 -9.41 -3.99
C LEU A 523 -26.68 -9.59 -2.70
N PHE A 524 -25.57 -8.88 -2.59
CA PHE A 524 -24.75 -8.90 -1.39
C PHE A 524 -25.53 -8.43 -0.16
N GLN A 525 -26.24 -7.31 -0.24
CA GLN A 525 -26.99 -6.75 0.87
C GLN A 525 -28.13 -7.70 1.28
N MET A 526 -28.86 -8.26 0.32
CA MET A 526 -29.92 -9.24 0.58
C MET A 526 -29.37 -10.46 1.36
N LEU A 527 -28.22 -10.98 0.98
CA LEU A 527 -27.57 -12.10 1.68
C LEU A 527 -27.06 -11.70 3.07
N ALA A 528 -26.56 -10.49 3.23
CA ALA A 528 -26.11 -9.98 4.52
C ALA A 528 -27.27 -9.86 5.50
N GLU A 529 -28.40 -9.29 5.08
CA GLU A 529 -29.62 -9.18 5.89
C GLU A 529 -30.18 -10.55 6.26
N THR A 530 -30.19 -11.51 5.32
CA THR A 530 -30.62 -12.90 5.56
C THR A 530 -29.75 -13.60 6.62
N ASN A 531 -28.44 -13.54 6.49
CA ASN A 531 -27.54 -14.14 7.47
C ASN A 531 -27.64 -13.47 8.84
N LEU A 532 -27.76 -12.14 8.89
CA LEU A 532 -27.89 -11.40 10.14
C LEU A 532 -29.21 -11.75 10.86
N ALA A 533 -30.31 -11.91 10.13
CA ALA A 533 -31.58 -12.40 10.71
C ALA A 533 -31.42 -13.80 11.32
N THR A 534 -30.71 -14.71 10.62
CA THR A 534 -30.39 -16.06 11.14
C THR A 534 -29.52 -15.98 12.40
N PHE A 535 -28.52 -15.08 12.42
CA PHE A 535 -27.67 -14.90 13.60
C PHE A 535 -28.43 -14.34 14.79
N GLU A 536 -29.36 -13.41 14.56
CA GLU A 536 -30.24 -12.87 15.60
C GLU A 536 -31.16 -13.94 16.16
N GLU A 537 -31.84 -14.73 15.32
CA GLU A 537 -32.72 -15.84 15.71
C GLU A 537 -32.03 -16.86 16.62
N LEU A 538 -30.78 -17.21 16.28
CA LEU A 538 -29.97 -18.18 17.03
C LEU A 538 -29.14 -17.57 18.15
N GLY A 539 -29.19 -16.25 18.35
CA GLY A 539 -28.40 -15.52 19.35
C GLY A 539 -26.88 -15.64 19.14
N VAL A 540 -26.42 -15.70 17.90
CA VAL A 540 -25.00 -15.85 17.54
C VAL A 540 -24.20 -14.61 17.96
N LYS A 541 -23.10 -14.85 18.71
CA LYS A 541 -22.18 -13.79 19.14
C LYS A 541 -20.75 -14.02 18.68
N LYS A 542 -20.35 -15.28 18.46
CA LYS A 542 -18.99 -15.64 18.05
C LYS A 542 -19.03 -16.58 16.84
N ILE A 543 -18.37 -16.16 15.78
CA ILE A 543 -18.25 -16.91 14.54
C ILE A 543 -16.79 -17.29 14.31
N VAL A 544 -16.55 -18.51 13.85
CA VAL A 544 -15.25 -19.00 13.40
C VAL A 544 -15.38 -19.46 11.96
N SER A 545 -14.46 -19.05 11.08
CA SER A 545 -14.43 -19.50 9.70
C SER A 545 -13.01 -19.85 9.25
N SER A 546 -12.89 -20.87 8.40
CA SER A 546 -11.63 -21.24 7.74
C SER A 546 -11.36 -20.40 6.47
N CYS A 547 -12.34 -19.63 6.01
CA CYS A 547 -12.23 -18.82 4.81
C CYS A 547 -11.93 -17.36 5.16
N PRO A 548 -10.77 -16.78 4.74
CA PRO A 548 -10.45 -15.37 4.95
C PRO A 548 -11.45 -14.40 4.33
N HIS A 549 -12.10 -14.75 3.22
CA HIS A 549 -13.15 -13.94 2.63
C HIS A 549 -14.38 -13.90 3.54
N CYS A 550 -14.83 -15.06 4.07
CA CYS A 550 -15.90 -15.11 5.06
C CYS A 550 -15.52 -14.34 6.34
N PHE A 551 -14.30 -14.54 6.85
CA PHE A 551 -13.78 -13.83 8.00
C PHE A 551 -13.82 -12.30 7.80
N HIS A 552 -13.42 -11.81 6.62
CA HIS A 552 -13.43 -10.38 6.30
C HIS A 552 -14.86 -9.85 6.15
N THR A 553 -15.67 -10.52 5.33
CA THR A 553 -17.03 -10.07 5.00
C THR A 553 -17.91 -10.03 6.25
N LEU A 554 -17.98 -11.13 7.01
CA LEU A 554 -18.75 -11.21 8.24
C LEU A 554 -18.21 -10.29 9.34
N GLY A 555 -16.87 -10.19 9.47
CA GLY A 555 -16.24 -9.47 10.58
C GLY A 555 -16.00 -7.99 10.34
N LYS A 556 -16.06 -7.51 9.10
CA LYS A 556 -15.79 -6.13 8.72
C LYS A 556 -16.96 -5.47 7.97
N GLU A 557 -17.43 -6.14 6.91
CA GLU A 557 -18.39 -5.53 6.01
C GLU A 557 -19.83 -5.62 6.54
N TYR A 558 -20.21 -6.71 7.22
CA TYR A 558 -21.53 -6.86 7.85
C TYR A 558 -21.78 -5.86 8.97
N LYS A 559 -20.75 -5.22 9.51
CA LYS A 559 -20.92 -4.18 10.53
C LYS A 559 -21.77 -3.01 10.05
N ALA A 560 -21.65 -2.63 8.79
CA ALA A 560 -22.48 -1.58 8.22
C ALA A 560 -23.98 -1.97 8.09
N PHE A 561 -24.30 -3.26 8.24
CA PHE A 561 -25.65 -3.80 8.09
C PHE A 561 -26.27 -4.29 9.42
N GLY A 562 -25.65 -3.96 10.56
CA GLY A 562 -26.14 -4.34 11.89
C GLY A 562 -25.39 -5.49 12.57
N GLY A 563 -24.24 -5.89 12.03
CA GLY A 563 -23.41 -6.97 12.59
C GLY A 563 -22.30 -6.52 13.55
N GLU A 564 -22.41 -5.35 14.22
CA GLU A 564 -21.35 -4.80 15.07
C GLU A 564 -21.04 -5.66 16.29
N ASP A 565 -22.04 -6.33 16.85
CA ASP A 565 -21.96 -7.12 18.07
C ASP A 565 -21.41 -8.54 17.85
N ILE A 566 -21.11 -8.93 16.61
CA ILE A 566 -20.64 -10.26 16.26
C ILE A 566 -19.11 -10.28 16.20
N GLU A 567 -18.50 -11.10 17.07
CA GLU A 567 -17.06 -11.39 17.01
C GLU A 567 -16.81 -12.46 15.97
N VAL A 568 -15.98 -12.18 14.97
CA VAL A 568 -15.59 -13.12 13.92
C VAL A 568 -14.09 -13.40 14.01
N LEU A 569 -13.72 -14.67 14.10
CA LEU A 569 -12.35 -15.14 14.16
C LEU A 569 -12.02 -16.04 12.96
N HIS A 570 -10.84 -15.88 12.42
CA HIS A 570 -10.30 -16.89 11.54
C HIS A 570 -9.86 -18.12 12.37
N HIS A 571 -10.06 -19.34 11.87
CA HIS A 571 -9.77 -20.56 12.62
C HIS A 571 -8.34 -20.59 13.18
N SER A 572 -7.35 -20.07 12.43
CA SER A 572 -5.97 -20.00 12.91
C SER A 572 -5.77 -19.13 14.16
N GLN A 573 -6.56 -18.03 14.29
CA GLN A 573 -6.50 -17.16 15.47
C GLN A 573 -7.06 -17.86 16.70
N LEU A 574 -8.19 -18.56 16.54
CA LEU A 574 -8.79 -19.35 17.62
C LEU A 574 -7.84 -20.47 18.06
N ILE A 575 -7.32 -21.27 17.12
CA ILE A 575 -6.39 -22.38 17.41
C ILE A 575 -5.13 -21.85 18.12
N SER A 576 -4.54 -20.74 17.64
CA SER A 576 -3.37 -20.13 18.31
C SER A 576 -3.68 -19.74 19.77
N THR A 577 -4.87 -19.22 20.04
CA THR A 577 -5.31 -18.90 21.40
C THR A 577 -5.45 -20.16 22.25
N LEU A 578 -6.08 -21.22 21.73
CA LEU A 578 -6.27 -22.49 22.43
C LEU A 578 -4.95 -23.21 22.74
N GLN A 579 -3.97 -23.14 21.86
CA GLN A 579 -2.62 -23.66 22.11
C GLN A 579 -1.89 -22.88 23.20
N ARG A 580 -1.96 -21.55 23.17
CA ARG A 580 -1.38 -20.69 24.23
C ARG A 580 -2.01 -20.93 25.60
N ASP A 581 -3.32 -21.21 25.61
CA ASP A 581 -4.05 -21.53 26.85
C ASP A 581 -3.81 -22.97 27.33
N GLY A 582 -3.03 -23.77 26.61
CA GLY A 582 -2.74 -25.17 26.94
C GLY A 582 -3.90 -26.12 26.72
N LYS A 583 -4.94 -25.72 26.00
CA LYS A 583 -6.09 -26.55 25.65
C LYS A 583 -5.84 -27.50 24.46
N LEU A 584 -4.83 -27.17 23.66
CA LEU A 584 -4.36 -27.99 22.56
C LEU A 584 -2.85 -28.27 22.71
N PRO A 585 -2.32 -29.35 22.09
CA PRO A 585 -0.90 -29.65 22.19
C PRO A 585 -0.01 -28.53 21.60
N ALA A 586 1.25 -28.49 22.06
CA ALA A 586 2.23 -27.54 21.52
C ALA A 586 2.43 -27.77 20.01
N PRO A 587 2.53 -26.72 19.21
CA PRO A 587 2.57 -26.82 17.75
C PRO A 587 3.82 -27.53 17.26
N LYS A 588 3.65 -28.40 16.25
CA LYS A 588 4.71 -29.15 15.59
C LYS A 588 4.25 -29.60 14.20
N HIS A 589 5.16 -29.66 13.24
CA HIS A 589 4.95 -30.31 11.95
C HIS A 589 6.09 -31.29 11.65
N ASP A 590 5.88 -32.16 10.69
CA ASP A 590 6.89 -33.06 10.14
C ASP A 590 7.17 -32.67 8.68
N GLY A 591 8.43 -32.81 8.20
CA GLY A 591 8.86 -32.39 6.86
C GLY A 591 9.17 -30.89 6.75
N GLU A 592 9.57 -30.46 5.56
CA GLU A 592 9.87 -29.06 5.22
C GLU A 592 8.58 -28.33 4.81
N VAL A 593 8.21 -27.28 5.52
CA VAL A 593 6.96 -26.54 5.32
C VAL A 593 7.21 -25.10 4.91
N THR A 594 6.51 -24.68 3.86
CA THR A 594 6.34 -23.25 3.50
C THR A 594 4.89 -22.79 3.73
N TYR A 595 4.64 -21.49 3.75
CA TYR A 595 3.29 -20.96 3.96
C TYR A 595 2.88 -19.98 2.85
N HIS A 596 1.69 -20.19 2.31
CA HIS A 596 1.03 -19.21 1.46
C HIS A 596 0.15 -18.30 2.30
N ASP A 597 0.49 -17.02 2.39
CA ASP A 597 -0.34 -16.01 3.05
C ASP A 597 -1.54 -15.63 2.17
N PRO A 598 -2.78 -15.96 2.56
CA PRO A 598 -3.97 -15.47 1.87
C PRO A 598 -4.06 -13.94 1.99
N CYS A 599 -4.33 -13.26 0.88
CA CYS A 599 -4.33 -11.78 0.86
C CYS A 599 -5.37 -11.18 1.84
N TYR A 600 -6.56 -11.76 1.93
CA TYR A 600 -7.61 -11.31 2.84
C TYR A 600 -7.30 -11.61 4.32
N LEU A 601 -6.49 -12.61 4.62
CA LEU A 601 -6.05 -12.89 5.98
C LEU A 601 -4.82 -12.05 6.37
N GLY A 602 -3.75 -12.13 5.57
CA GLY A 602 -2.46 -11.52 5.90
C GLY A 602 -2.44 -10.01 5.67
N ARG A 603 -2.70 -9.55 4.43
CA ARG A 603 -2.62 -8.12 4.08
C ARG A 603 -3.81 -7.32 4.61
N ILE A 604 -5.02 -7.78 4.33
CA ILE A 604 -6.26 -7.07 4.66
C ILE A 604 -6.64 -7.28 6.13
N GLY A 605 -6.50 -8.51 6.64
CA GLY A 605 -6.82 -8.87 8.02
C GLY A 605 -5.70 -8.61 9.02
N GLY A 606 -4.45 -8.43 8.57
CA GLY A 606 -3.28 -8.26 9.44
C GLY A 606 -2.86 -9.52 10.21
N VAL A 607 -3.40 -10.69 9.86
CA VAL A 607 -3.17 -11.97 10.53
C VAL A 607 -2.08 -12.76 9.81
N THR A 608 -0.83 -12.50 10.13
CA THR A 608 0.33 -13.17 9.52
C THR A 608 1.03 -14.14 10.46
N LYS A 609 0.90 -13.96 11.77
CA LYS A 609 1.62 -14.75 12.79
C LYS A 609 0.87 -16.02 13.21
N ALA A 610 -0.42 -15.91 13.51
CA ALA A 610 -1.21 -17.02 14.04
C ALA A 610 -1.15 -18.29 13.17
N PRO A 611 -1.27 -18.24 11.82
CA PRO A 611 -1.15 -19.44 10.99
C PRO A 611 0.21 -20.14 11.12
N ARG A 612 1.30 -19.39 11.27
CA ARG A 612 2.65 -19.93 11.46
C ARG A 612 2.84 -20.51 12.85
N GLU A 613 2.34 -19.82 13.88
CA GLU A 613 2.43 -20.26 15.27
C GLU A 613 1.77 -21.61 15.48
N ILE A 614 0.58 -21.84 14.92
CA ILE A 614 -0.19 -23.06 15.17
C ILE A 614 0.41 -24.33 14.56
N ILE A 615 1.28 -24.18 13.56
CA ILE A 615 1.99 -25.31 12.93
C ILE A 615 3.43 -25.47 13.43
N GLY A 616 3.90 -24.61 14.33
CA GLY A 616 5.26 -24.65 14.87
C GLY A 616 6.30 -23.86 14.09
N GLY A 617 5.87 -23.00 13.19
CA GLY A 617 6.71 -22.19 12.30
C GLY A 617 6.70 -22.70 10.86
N VAL A 618 7.53 -22.11 10.02
CA VAL A 618 7.78 -22.51 8.63
C VAL A 618 9.29 -22.62 8.43
N ASP A 619 9.73 -23.59 7.61
CA ASP A 619 11.15 -23.85 7.37
C ASP A 619 11.71 -22.90 6.30
N ALA A 620 10.91 -22.55 5.32
CA ALA A 620 11.28 -21.61 4.27
C ALA A 620 10.12 -20.67 3.90
N GLU A 621 10.39 -19.38 3.88
CA GLU A 621 9.43 -18.38 3.41
C GLU A 621 9.59 -18.13 1.91
N PRO A 622 8.50 -17.96 1.15
CA PRO A 622 8.58 -17.55 -0.24
C PRO A 622 9.07 -16.10 -0.36
N ALA A 623 9.53 -15.71 -1.54
CA ALA A 623 10.12 -14.39 -1.77
C ALA A 623 9.18 -13.23 -1.40
N ARG A 624 7.86 -13.41 -1.62
CA ARG A 624 6.81 -12.48 -1.22
C ARG A 624 5.93 -13.12 -0.16
N THR A 625 5.96 -12.57 1.06
CA THR A 625 5.33 -13.16 2.25
C THR A 625 4.62 -12.12 3.12
N GLY A 626 3.76 -12.53 4.01
CA GLY A 626 3.02 -11.67 4.93
C GLY A 626 2.12 -10.66 4.22
N GLU A 627 2.19 -9.39 4.63
CA GLU A 627 1.41 -8.31 4.01
C GLU A 627 1.79 -8.05 2.53
N GLN A 628 3.00 -8.44 2.13
CA GLN A 628 3.51 -8.29 0.76
C GLN A 628 3.35 -9.56 -0.08
N SER A 629 2.61 -10.58 0.41
CA SER A 629 2.44 -11.85 -0.30
C SER A 629 1.82 -11.68 -1.68
N PHE A 630 2.15 -12.58 -2.61
CA PHE A 630 1.53 -12.61 -3.92
C PHE A 630 0.19 -13.34 -3.86
N CYS A 631 -0.82 -12.83 -4.59
CA CYS A 631 -2.17 -13.39 -4.63
C CYS A 631 -2.18 -14.79 -5.25
N CYS A 632 -3.10 -15.65 -4.81
CA CYS A 632 -3.36 -16.95 -5.46
C CYS A 632 -4.18 -16.84 -6.75
N GLY A 633 -4.83 -15.70 -7.00
CA GLY A 633 -5.64 -15.46 -8.19
C GLY A 633 -7.16 -15.54 -8.00
N ALA A 634 -7.66 -16.14 -6.92
CA ALA A 634 -9.11 -16.40 -6.76
C ALA A 634 -9.97 -15.16 -6.40
N GLY A 635 -9.35 -14.13 -5.77
CA GLY A 635 -10.07 -12.96 -5.29
C GLY A 635 -10.72 -12.12 -6.39
N GLY A 636 -11.59 -11.16 -6.01
CA GLY A 636 -12.26 -10.28 -6.98
C GLY A 636 -13.24 -11.00 -7.90
N ALA A 637 -13.83 -12.09 -7.43
CA ALA A 637 -14.69 -13.00 -8.16
C ALA A 637 -13.98 -13.78 -9.32
N GLN A 638 -12.64 -13.68 -9.44
CA GLN A 638 -11.89 -14.39 -10.50
C GLN A 638 -12.04 -15.91 -10.45
N MET A 639 -12.35 -16.50 -9.28
CA MET A 639 -12.62 -17.94 -9.15
C MET A 639 -13.81 -18.41 -9.99
N TRP A 640 -14.69 -17.48 -10.34
CA TRP A 640 -15.96 -17.72 -11.04
C TRP A 640 -15.98 -17.13 -12.45
N MET A 641 -14.86 -16.66 -12.94
CA MET A 641 -14.66 -16.11 -14.28
C MET A 641 -13.83 -17.07 -15.12
N GLU A 642 -14.02 -17.02 -16.44
CA GLU A 642 -13.12 -17.72 -17.36
C GLU A 642 -11.76 -17.03 -17.39
N GLU A 643 -10.69 -17.81 -17.45
CA GLU A 643 -9.34 -17.28 -17.54
C GLU A 643 -8.77 -17.52 -18.92
N ILE A 644 -8.62 -16.46 -19.72
CA ILE A 644 -7.99 -16.53 -21.03
C ILE A 644 -6.48 -16.74 -20.81
N VAL A 645 -5.97 -17.84 -21.35
CA VAL A 645 -4.55 -18.20 -21.32
C VAL A 645 -4.04 -18.31 -22.75
N ASP A 646 -3.06 -17.49 -23.10
CA ASP A 646 -2.38 -17.50 -24.40
C ASP A 646 -0.86 -17.31 -24.20
N ASP A 647 -0.12 -17.10 -25.29
CA ASP A 647 1.34 -16.94 -25.24
C ASP A 647 1.80 -15.68 -24.45
N ASP A 648 0.94 -14.67 -24.29
CA ASP A 648 1.22 -13.41 -23.62
C ASP A 648 0.71 -13.37 -22.17
N HIS A 649 -0.18 -14.32 -21.78
CA HIS A 649 -0.84 -14.35 -20.48
C HIS A 649 -0.52 -15.62 -19.72
N GLU A 650 -0.03 -15.45 -18.49
CA GLU A 650 0.18 -16.56 -17.56
C GLU A 650 -0.83 -16.51 -16.40
N ARG A 651 -1.31 -17.67 -15.94
CA ARG A 651 -2.23 -17.72 -14.80
C ARG A 651 -1.57 -17.24 -13.53
N VAL A 652 -2.29 -16.42 -12.74
CA VAL A 652 -1.80 -15.86 -11.48
C VAL A 652 -1.38 -16.95 -10.49
N ASN A 653 -2.13 -18.06 -10.40
CA ASN A 653 -1.81 -19.19 -9.52
C ASN A 653 -0.52 -19.90 -9.92
N VAL A 654 -0.21 -19.98 -11.22
CA VAL A 654 1.04 -20.57 -11.73
C VAL A 654 2.25 -19.74 -11.33
N ILE A 655 2.16 -18.42 -11.44
CA ILE A 655 3.22 -17.51 -10.96
C ILE A 655 3.46 -17.73 -9.46
N ARG A 656 2.39 -17.84 -8.66
CA ARG A 656 2.50 -18.09 -7.23
C ARG A 656 3.05 -19.48 -6.91
N ALA A 657 2.62 -20.51 -7.64
CA ALA A 657 3.10 -21.88 -7.48
C ALA A 657 4.61 -21.99 -7.70
N ARG A 658 5.16 -21.32 -8.72
CA ARG A 658 6.62 -21.26 -8.95
C ARG A 658 7.36 -20.63 -7.79
N GLU A 659 6.81 -19.57 -7.21
CA GLU A 659 7.44 -18.89 -6.06
C GLU A 659 7.43 -19.78 -4.81
N LEU A 660 6.36 -20.56 -4.59
CA LEU A 660 6.27 -21.55 -3.51
C LEU A 660 7.21 -22.73 -3.76
N ALA A 661 7.24 -23.27 -4.96
CA ALA A 661 8.14 -24.37 -5.33
C ALA A 661 9.64 -23.98 -5.19
N ALA A 662 9.97 -22.70 -5.44
CA ALA A 662 11.34 -22.21 -5.27
C ALA A 662 11.83 -22.23 -3.80
N THR A 663 10.96 -22.43 -2.81
CA THR A 663 11.35 -22.60 -1.40
C THR A 663 12.01 -23.96 -1.15
N GLY A 664 11.72 -24.97 -1.97
CA GLY A 664 12.21 -26.34 -1.81
C GLY A 664 11.49 -27.13 -0.71
N ALA A 665 10.41 -26.60 -0.14
CA ALA A 665 9.62 -27.30 0.88
C ALA A 665 8.80 -28.45 0.29
N ASP A 666 8.49 -29.47 1.12
CA ASP A 666 7.65 -30.60 0.73
C ASP A 666 6.16 -30.26 0.77
N THR A 667 5.81 -29.34 1.66
CA THR A 667 4.40 -28.99 1.94
C THR A 667 4.19 -27.48 1.91
N VAL A 668 3.11 -27.06 1.23
CA VAL A 668 2.57 -25.69 1.31
C VAL A 668 1.42 -25.70 2.32
N ALA A 669 1.63 -25.04 3.46
CA ALA A 669 0.55 -24.77 4.39
C ALA A 669 -0.29 -23.59 3.90
N VAL A 670 -1.61 -23.69 4.01
CA VAL A 670 -2.58 -22.64 3.63
C VAL A 670 -3.60 -22.43 4.75
N GLY A 671 -4.29 -21.32 4.74
CA GLY A 671 -5.42 -21.05 5.64
C GLY A 671 -6.56 -20.39 4.86
N CYS A 672 -6.94 -20.99 3.72
CA CYS A 672 -8.00 -20.50 2.86
C CYS A 672 -8.40 -21.58 1.86
N PRO A 673 -9.70 -21.93 1.74
CA PRO A 673 -10.17 -22.94 0.81
C PRO A 673 -9.88 -22.60 -0.66
N PHE A 674 -10.09 -21.35 -1.07
CA PHE A 674 -9.81 -20.92 -2.44
C PHE A 674 -8.30 -20.90 -2.74
N CYS A 675 -7.46 -20.48 -1.78
CA CYS A 675 -6.01 -20.58 -1.95
C CYS A 675 -5.54 -22.03 -2.04
N SER A 676 -6.16 -22.95 -1.29
CA SER A 676 -5.87 -24.39 -1.38
C SER A 676 -6.08 -24.89 -2.81
N THR A 677 -7.24 -24.62 -3.40
CA THR A 677 -7.57 -24.99 -4.78
C THR A 677 -6.59 -24.36 -5.77
N MET A 678 -6.42 -23.03 -5.72
CA MET A 678 -5.58 -22.32 -6.69
C MET A 678 -4.11 -22.71 -6.63
N VAL A 679 -3.57 -22.94 -5.43
CA VAL A 679 -2.16 -23.37 -5.27
C VAL A 679 -1.98 -24.81 -5.76
N THR A 680 -2.94 -25.71 -5.47
CA THR A 680 -2.91 -27.08 -5.96
C THR A 680 -2.92 -27.12 -7.48
N ASP A 681 -3.84 -26.40 -8.12
CA ASP A 681 -3.91 -26.31 -9.58
C ASP A 681 -2.65 -25.69 -10.20
N GLY A 682 -2.11 -24.65 -9.56
CA GLY A 682 -0.89 -24.00 -10.01
C GLY A 682 0.34 -24.90 -9.94
N LEU A 683 0.48 -25.71 -8.87
CA LEU A 683 1.56 -26.70 -8.73
C LEU A 683 1.41 -27.83 -9.74
N ALA A 684 0.20 -28.32 -9.97
CA ALA A 684 -0.09 -29.33 -10.99
C ALA A 684 0.26 -28.80 -12.41
N ALA A 685 -0.02 -27.54 -12.70
CA ALA A 685 0.28 -26.92 -13.99
C ALA A 685 1.78 -26.80 -14.29
N ILE A 686 2.64 -26.89 -13.28
CA ILE A 686 4.12 -26.83 -13.41
C ILE A 686 4.79 -28.17 -13.08
N ASP A 687 4.04 -29.26 -12.99
CA ASP A 687 4.52 -30.62 -12.68
C ASP A 687 5.36 -30.70 -11.39
N VAL A 688 4.96 -29.98 -10.34
CA VAL A 688 5.63 -29.98 -9.03
C VAL A 688 4.79 -30.77 -8.03
N ASP A 689 5.36 -31.80 -7.44
CA ASP A 689 4.72 -32.65 -6.41
C ASP A 689 5.00 -32.05 -5.01
N MET A 690 4.21 -31.05 -4.62
CA MET A 690 4.17 -30.49 -3.27
C MET A 690 2.79 -30.73 -2.68
N GLN A 691 2.73 -31.13 -1.40
CA GLN A 691 1.44 -31.27 -0.72
C GLN A 691 0.88 -29.90 -0.34
N VAL A 692 -0.41 -29.71 -0.54
CA VAL A 692 -1.12 -28.51 -0.07
C VAL A 692 -2.02 -28.92 1.09
N GLN A 693 -1.78 -28.38 2.28
CA GLN A 693 -2.52 -28.70 3.50
C GLN A 693 -3.02 -27.43 4.19
N ASP A 694 -4.27 -27.47 4.66
CA ASP A 694 -4.74 -26.39 5.54
C ASP A 694 -4.10 -26.51 6.93
N VAL A 695 -3.83 -25.38 7.56
CA VAL A 695 -3.20 -25.36 8.91
C VAL A 695 -4.02 -26.13 9.95
N ALA A 696 -5.35 -26.18 9.83
CA ALA A 696 -6.20 -26.96 10.73
C ALA A 696 -6.01 -28.47 10.53
N GLU A 697 -5.80 -28.94 9.30
CA GLU A 697 -5.50 -30.36 9.03
C GLU A 697 -4.18 -30.79 9.66
N MET A 698 -3.15 -29.91 9.58
CA MET A 698 -1.85 -30.17 10.21
C MET A 698 -1.97 -30.26 11.72
N VAL A 699 -2.73 -29.36 12.36
CA VAL A 699 -2.99 -29.40 13.81
C VAL A 699 -3.78 -30.67 14.20
N TRP A 700 -4.82 -31.01 13.43
CA TRP A 700 -5.62 -32.21 13.72
C TRP A 700 -4.81 -33.50 13.54
N ALA A 701 -3.96 -33.59 12.53
CA ALA A 701 -3.05 -34.70 12.33
C ALA A 701 -2.11 -34.91 13.54
N GLN A 702 -1.57 -33.81 14.07
CA GLN A 702 -0.71 -33.79 15.25
C GLN A 702 -1.46 -34.28 16.50
N ILE A 703 -2.70 -33.85 16.73
CA ILE A 703 -3.54 -34.29 17.85
C ILE A 703 -3.73 -35.80 17.78
N LYS A 704 -4.13 -36.31 16.63
CA LYS A 704 -4.30 -37.75 16.39
C LYS A 704 -3.02 -38.58 16.65
N ALA A 705 -1.88 -38.05 16.20
CA ALA A 705 -0.57 -38.69 16.42
C ALA A 705 -0.20 -38.74 17.91
N ASN A 706 -0.46 -37.68 18.66
CA ASN A 706 -0.23 -37.64 20.10
C ASN A 706 -1.11 -38.65 20.86
N ASP A 707 -2.39 -38.75 20.52
CA ASP A 707 -3.32 -39.72 21.12
C ASP A 707 -2.91 -41.18 20.83
N ALA A 708 -2.49 -41.46 19.62
CA ALA A 708 -1.97 -42.77 19.23
C ALA A 708 -0.70 -43.13 20.04
N ALA A 709 0.21 -42.16 20.21
CA ALA A 709 1.43 -42.35 21.01
C ALA A 709 1.12 -42.60 22.51
N ILE A 710 0.14 -41.87 23.06
CA ILE A 710 -0.32 -42.08 24.45
C ILE A 710 -0.94 -43.46 24.62
N LYS A 711 -1.82 -43.89 23.71
CA LYS A 711 -2.42 -45.22 23.71
C LYS A 711 -1.38 -46.34 23.59
N ALA A 712 -0.40 -46.16 22.68
CA ALA A 712 0.70 -47.11 22.52
C ALA A 712 1.56 -47.24 23.80
N LYS A 713 1.89 -46.11 24.46
CA LYS A 713 2.63 -46.14 25.74
C LYS A 713 1.86 -46.83 26.86
N LYS A 714 0.53 -46.62 26.95
CA LYS A 714 -0.32 -47.30 27.94
C LYS A 714 -0.36 -48.81 27.67
N ALA A 715 -0.57 -49.23 26.43
CA ALA A 715 -0.54 -50.62 26.05
C ALA A 715 0.80 -51.32 26.34
N ALA A 716 1.93 -50.60 26.06
CA ALA A 716 3.25 -51.12 26.37
C ALA A 716 3.54 -51.20 27.89
N ALA A 717 2.94 -50.32 28.70
CA ALA A 717 3.05 -50.35 30.15
C ALA A 717 2.19 -51.46 30.79
N GLU A 718 1.09 -51.86 30.15
CA GLU A 718 0.16 -52.92 30.57
C GLU A 718 0.55 -54.30 30.04
N ALA A 719 1.48 -54.41 29.10
CA ALA A 719 1.99 -55.67 28.60
C ALA A 719 2.65 -56.50 29.73
N PRO A 720 2.33 -57.77 29.91
CA PRO A 720 2.94 -58.62 30.93
C PRO A 720 4.45 -58.64 30.74
N LYS A 721 5.22 -58.31 31.77
CA LYS A 721 6.66 -58.61 31.80
C LYS A 721 6.75 -60.11 31.74
N GLU A 722 7.10 -60.68 30.59
CA GLU A 722 7.51 -62.06 30.51
C GLU A 722 8.63 -62.23 31.53
N ALA A 723 8.35 -63.14 32.53
CA ALA A 723 9.27 -63.45 33.58
C ALA A 723 10.51 -64.06 32.94
N GLU A 724 11.63 -63.36 33.04
CA GLU A 724 12.95 -63.98 32.92
C GLU A 724 13.04 -65.08 34.01
N ALA A 725 12.90 -66.31 33.58
CA ALA A 725 13.19 -67.48 34.38
C ALA A 725 14.43 -68.20 33.84
#